data_af79d62a35975cfa59bf5782449cb88d
#
_entry.id   af79d62a35975cfa59bf5782449cb88d
#
_cell.length_a   1.000
_cell.length_b   1.000
_cell.length_c   1.000
_cell.angle_alpha   90.00
_cell.angle_beta   90.00
_cell.angle_gamma   90.00
#
_symmetry.space_group_name_H-M   'P 1'
#
loop_
_entity.id
_entity.type
_entity.pdbx_description
1 polymer ?
#
loop_
_entity_poly.entity_id
_entity_poly.type
_entity_poly.pdbx_seq_one_letter_code
_entity_poly.pdbx_strand_id
1 'polypeptide(L)'
;MRNDISLELASRLTEQVKTAFENGSLLDAVTPVTQDLLKFWFMGPYTEERSKNFHEGQKQSILNIIYLHEVLQVTTVEEIYRQVAPDLLAECNLSDLAKEKYRIPKYAVKMATGTGKTWVMHALLLWQLLNARHEEQEERSGRYTQNFLIVAPGLIVYDRLKDAYCGRLKENCTERDPFTNDLYLHKDLFIPPAYRDEVFSFIQNNVVTKEEGIGRKITGNGLIALTNWHLFLSDEEKENMDSDSAPSIIRDLLPITPGLSGGNVLEALDRKYLRGSELDYLSELSDLMVINDEAHHIHENKKQGEIEEVEWQKGLNKIAHNKGGHFIQIDFSATPYDTVGSGKKKMKCYFPHIISDFDLSQAMKSGLVKTLLLDRRQELTDLANLDYNALRDERKKVIGLSDGQRLMLRAGLRKLQILEEGFIKLDSKKRPKMMVICEDTNVTPFVESFLKEEGLAEKDVLRIDSNAKGEVKEKDWMQVKERLFNIDKYESPKVIVSVLMLREGFDVNNICVIVPLRSTQSAILLEQTVGRGLRLMWREPEYSEEKRENRLQVLVKKKAPKSYIDMLSIIEHPAFLDFYNDLMNEELAGIDEGDLPDGSNVTGDIIKVGLKDNYQDYDLFWPLIIKEQEEEIHPSEIDINRLAPFTDFSYEQLKEILAKPGESFISYAVFCLKK
;
A
#
# COMPACT_ATOMS: atom_id res chain seq x y z
N MET A 1 -17.25 13.18 -19.71
CA MET A 1 -17.72 12.02 -18.95
C MET A 1 -17.26 12.21 -17.50
N ARG A 2 -18.16 12.12 -16.56
CA ARG A 2 -17.80 12.09 -15.14
C ARG A 2 -16.98 10.82 -14.90
N ASN A 3 -15.78 10.96 -14.33
CA ASN A 3 -14.91 9.81 -14.06
C ASN A 3 -15.30 9.02 -12.80
N ASP A 4 -16.33 9.43 -12.13
CA ASP A 4 -16.77 8.99 -10.81
C ASP A 4 -18.17 8.32 -10.80
N ILE A 5 -18.69 7.91 -11.98
CA ILE A 5 -20.02 7.30 -12.13
C ILE A 5 -20.21 6.11 -11.19
N SER A 6 -19.20 5.27 -11.04
CA SER A 6 -19.28 4.08 -10.17
C SER A 6 -19.23 4.44 -8.68
N LEU A 7 -18.56 5.52 -8.29
CA LEU A 7 -18.60 6.01 -6.90
C LEU A 7 -19.98 6.60 -6.57
N GLU A 8 -20.60 7.30 -7.51
CA GLU A 8 -21.97 7.77 -7.38
C GLU A 8 -22.98 6.60 -7.27
N LEU A 9 -22.80 5.55 -8.08
CA LEU A 9 -23.58 4.31 -7.96
C LEU A 9 -23.45 3.72 -6.54
N ALA A 10 -22.22 3.58 -6.02
CA ALA A 10 -21.96 3.05 -4.69
C ALA A 10 -22.61 3.91 -3.59
N SER A 11 -22.60 5.23 -3.74
CA SER A 11 -23.23 6.17 -2.81
C SER A 11 -24.74 5.98 -2.77
N ARG A 12 -25.40 5.95 -3.94
CA ARG A 12 -26.87 5.74 -4.04
C ARG A 12 -27.30 4.38 -3.52
N LEU A 13 -26.55 3.32 -3.87
CA LEU A 13 -26.80 1.99 -3.33
C LEU A 13 -26.69 1.98 -1.80
N THR A 14 -25.65 2.59 -1.26
CA THR A 14 -25.42 2.69 0.18
C THR A 14 -26.57 3.37 0.90
N GLU A 15 -27.08 4.48 0.37
CA GLU A 15 -28.22 5.20 0.94
C GLU A 15 -29.52 4.38 0.89
N GLN A 16 -29.78 3.72 -0.24
CA GLN A 16 -30.92 2.83 -0.42
C GLN A 16 -30.88 1.65 0.57
N VAL A 17 -29.73 0.97 0.67
CA VAL A 17 -29.56 -0.19 1.54
C VAL A 17 -29.61 0.19 3.01
N LYS A 18 -29.02 1.33 3.38
CA LYS A 18 -29.09 1.86 4.74
C LYS A 18 -30.54 2.11 5.16
N THR A 19 -31.32 2.77 4.29
CA THR A 19 -32.76 3.01 4.52
C THR A 19 -33.53 1.69 4.66
N ALA A 20 -33.27 0.71 3.79
CA ALA A 20 -33.92 -0.60 3.84
C ALA A 20 -33.55 -1.41 5.10
N PHE A 21 -32.32 -1.27 5.60
CA PHE A 21 -31.91 -1.92 6.84
C PHE A 21 -32.53 -1.24 8.07
N GLU A 22 -32.52 0.09 8.12
CA GLU A 22 -33.06 0.87 9.25
C GLU A 22 -34.58 0.71 9.41
N ASN A 23 -35.32 0.59 8.32
CA ASN A 23 -36.78 0.39 8.35
C ASN A 23 -37.19 -1.11 8.45
N GLY A 24 -36.24 -2.03 8.42
CA GLY A 24 -36.45 -3.47 8.55
C GLY A 24 -36.81 -4.20 7.25
N SER A 25 -37.10 -3.49 6.15
CA SER A 25 -37.53 -4.12 4.89
C SER A 25 -36.45 -5.03 4.28
N LEU A 26 -35.15 -4.75 4.52
CA LEU A 26 -34.07 -5.63 4.09
C LEU A 26 -34.12 -6.95 4.85
N LEU A 27 -34.35 -6.94 6.17
CA LEU A 27 -34.45 -8.15 6.97
C LEU A 27 -35.62 -9.03 6.55
N ASP A 28 -36.75 -8.42 6.16
CA ASP A 28 -37.94 -9.17 5.70
C ASP A 28 -37.76 -9.78 4.29
N ALA A 29 -36.81 -9.24 3.49
CA ALA A 29 -36.58 -9.65 2.13
C ALA A 29 -35.48 -10.70 1.94
N VAL A 30 -34.68 -10.98 2.98
CA VAL A 30 -33.59 -11.96 2.94
C VAL A 30 -33.99 -13.30 3.54
N THR A 31 -33.19 -14.34 3.29
CA THR A 31 -33.40 -15.67 3.87
C THR A 31 -33.34 -15.67 5.39
N PRO A 32 -33.99 -16.66 6.06
CA PRO A 32 -33.92 -16.80 7.51
C PRO A 32 -32.49 -16.86 8.05
N VAL A 33 -31.58 -17.58 7.36
CA VAL A 33 -30.16 -17.67 7.74
C VAL A 33 -29.49 -16.31 7.64
N THR A 34 -29.72 -15.58 6.55
CA THR A 34 -29.17 -14.22 6.37
C THR A 34 -29.74 -13.26 7.41
N GLN A 35 -31.03 -13.40 7.73
CA GLN A 35 -31.65 -12.59 8.79
C GLN A 35 -30.98 -12.82 10.14
N ASP A 36 -30.71 -14.09 10.51
CA ASP A 36 -30.00 -14.44 11.75
C ASP A 36 -28.57 -13.86 11.77
N LEU A 37 -27.86 -13.97 10.66
CA LEU A 37 -26.51 -13.40 10.53
C LEU A 37 -26.52 -11.88 10.68
N LEU A 38 -27.42 -11.18 9.98
CA LEU A 38 -27.51 -9.72 10.04
C LEU A 38 -27.89 -9.22 11.43
N LYS A 39 -28.81 -9.90 12.13
CA LYS A 39 -29.16 -9.61 13.52
C LYS A 39 -27.96 -9.80 14.42
N PHE A 40 -27.26 -10.93 14.28
CA PHE A 40 -26.07 -11.24 15.07
C PHE A 40 -24.94 -10.24 14.81
N TRP A 41 -24.68 -9.86 13.57
CA TRP A 41 -23.57 -8.98 13.22
C TRP A 41 -23.82 -7.52 13.60
N PHE A 42 -25.04 -7.00 13.43
CA PHE A 42 -25.30 -5.56 13.38
C PHE A 42 -26.37 -5.05 14.37
N MET A 43 -27.03 -5.92 15.12
CA MET A 43 -28.10 -5.49 16.03
C MET A 43 -27.81 -5.85 17.49
N GLY A 44 -28.40 -5.03 18.40
CA GLY A 44 -28.42 -5.41 19.82
C GLY A 44 -29.27 -6.65 20.10
N PRO A 45 -29.03 -7.39 21.17
CA PRO A 45 -28.01 -7.10 22.21
C PRO A 45 -26.58 -7.48 21.84
N TYR A 46 -26.38 -8.26 20.76
CA TYR A 46 -25.09 -8.84 20.41
C TYR A 46 -23.97 -7.79 20.23
N THR A 47 -24.28 -6.64 19.63
CA THR A 47 -23.31 -5.56 19.41
C THR A 47 -22.93 -4.83 20.69
N GLU A 48 -23.74 -4.90 21.73
CA GLU A 48 -23.54 -4.24 23.01
C GLU A 48 -22.70 -5.13 23.97
N GLU A 49 -22.85 -6.44 23.87
CA GLU A 49 -22.19 -7.40 24.77
C GLU A 49 -20.76 -7.72 24.38
N ARG A 50 -20.40 -7.58 23.09
CA ARG A 50 -19.07 -7.93 22.60
C ARG A 50 -18.12 -6.73 22.51
N SER A 51 -16.84 -6.98 22.72
CA SER A 51 -15.80 -5.97 22.73
C SER A 51 -15.40 -5.46 21.33
N LYS A 52 -15.71 -6.21 20.26
CA LYS A 52 -15.37 -5.88 18.87
C LYS A 52 -16.61 -5.98 17.99
N ASN A 53 -16.81 -4.96 17.17
CA ASN A 53 -17.90 -4.89 16.21
C ASN A 53 -17.35 -4.57 14.82
N PHE A 54 -18.16 -4.85 13.79
CA PHE A 54 -17.90 -4.32 12.47
C PHE A 54 -18.05 -2.79 12.49
N HIS A 55 -17.12 -2.09 11.87
CA HIS A 55 -17.27 -0.64 11.66
C HIS A 55 -18.18 -0.38 10.45
N GLU A 56 -18.62 0.88 10.30
CA GLU A 56 -19.63 1.26 9.32
C GLU A 56 -19.27 0.86 7.87
N GLY A 57 -18.00 1.03 7.45
CA GLY A 57 -17.57 0.63 6.10
C GLY A 57 -17.65 -0.88 5.86
N GLN A 58 -17.34 -1.71 6.87
CA GLN A 58 -17.49 -3.16 6.78
C GLN A 58 -18.96 -3.56 6.72
N LYS A 59 -19.76 -3.02 7.65
CA LYS A 59 -21.23 -3.23 7.68
C LYS A 59 -21.86 -2.90 6.34
N GLN A 60 -21.59 -1.71 5.82
CA GLN A 60 -22.19 -1.25 4.58
C GLN A 60 -21.78 -2.10 3.38
N SER A 61 -20.50 -2.52 3.30
CA SER A 61 -20.04 -3.40 2.23
C SER A 61 -20.74 -4.75 2.25
N ILE A 62 -20.94 -5.33 3.42
CA ILE A 62 -21.65 -6.60 3.61
C ILE A 62 -23.13 -6.43 3.20
N LEU A 63 -23.79 -5.40 3.70
CA LEU A 63 -25.19 -5.13 3.42
C LEU A 63 -25.44 -4.87 1.92
N ASN A 64 -24.59 -4.09 1.25
CA ASN A 64 -24.71 -3.79 -0.17
C ASN A 64 -24.64 -5.06 -1.03
N ILE A 65 -23.68 -5.97 -0.74
CA ILE A 65 -23.53 -7.22 -1.46
C ILE A 65 -24.75 -8.12 -1.24
N ILE A 66 -25.18 -8.30 -0.01
CA ILE A 66 -26.36 -9.11 0.33
C ILE A 66 -27.61 -8.54 -0.37
N TYR A 67 -27.82 -7.22 -0.34
CA TYR A 67 -28.95 -6.58 -0.98
C TYR A 67 -28.98 -6.79 -2.49
N LEU A 68 -27.83 -6.60 -3.17
CA LEU A 68 -27.73 -6.83 -4.61
C LEU A 68 -27.98 -8.29 -4.96
N HIS A 69 -27.46 -9.20 -4.17
CA HIS A 69 -27.49 -10.63 -4.46
C HIS A 69 -28.81 -11.32 -4.07
N GLU A 70 -29.34 -11.04 -2.87
CA GLU A 70 -30.57 -11.69 -2.38
C GLU A 70 -31.82 -10.92 -2.76
N VAL A 71 -31.83 -9.59 -2.56
CA VAL A 71 -33.04 -8.78 -2.73
C VAL A 71 -33.25 -8.39 -4.18
N LEU A 72 -32.25 -7.77 -4.82
CA LEU A 72 -32.33 -7.34 -6.21
C LEU A 72 -32.02 -8.48 -7.22
N GLN A 73 -31.36 -9.53 -6.78
CA GLN A 73 -31.03 -10.72 -7.58
C GLN A 73 -30.30 -10.39 -8.90
N VAL A 74 -29.39 -9.42 -8.85
CA VAL A 74 -28.63 -8.97 -10.02
C VAL A 74 -27.65 -10.05 -10.47
N THR A 75 -27.58 -10.25 -11.78
CA THR A 75 -26.71 -11.25 -12.42
C THR A 75 -25.61 -10.64 -13.27
N THR A 76 -25.70 -9.34 -13.58
CA THR A 76 -24.73 -8.60 -14.37
C THR A 76 -24.46 -7.23 -13.79
N VAL A 77 -23.30 -6.64 -14.13
CA VAL A 77 -22.98 -5.26 -13.71
C VAL A 77 -23.94 -4.25 -14.31
N GLU A 78 -24.44 -4.45 -15.54
CA GLU A 78 -25.44 -3.57 -16.15
C GLU A 78 -26.74 -3.54 -15.35
N GLU A 79 -27.18 -4.69 -14.82
CA GLU A 79 -28.38 -4.77 -13.99
C GLU A 79 -28.26 -3.99 -12.69
N ILE A 80 -27.07 -3.89 -12.10
CA ILE A 80 -26.85 -3.04 -10.93
C ILE A 80 -27.22 -1.59 -11.24
N TYR A 81 -26.69 -1.03 -12.35
CA TYR A 81 -27.02 0.33 -12.78
C TYR A 81 -28.49 0.47 -13.08
N ARG A 82 -29.08 -0.49 -13.81
CA ARG A 82 -30.48 -0.44 -14.21
C ARG A 82 -31.43 -0.39 -13.01
N GLN A 83 -31.12 -1.13 -11.93
CA GLN A 83 -32.00 -1.21 -10.77
C GLN A 83 -31.74 -0.12 -9.74
N VAL A 84 -30.48 0.28 -9.56
CA VAL A 84 -30.10 1.24 -8.51
C VAL A 84 -30.05 2.68 -9.02
N ALA A 85 -29.51 2.90 -10.22
CA ALA A 85 -29.27 4.24 -10.76
C ALA A 85 -29.40 4.25 -12.30
N PRO A 86 -30.64 4.10 -12.83
CA PRO A 86 -30.89 3.98 -14.27
C PRO A 86 -30.50 5.23 -15.07
N ASP A 87 -30.47 6.41 -14.45
CA ASP A 87 -29.97 7.64 -15.05
C ASP A 87 -28.46 7.59 -15.31
N LEU A 88 -27.67 6.99 -14.41
CA LEU A 88 -26.22 6.83 -14.58
C LEU A 88 -25.89 5.84 -15.70
N LEU A 89 -26.74 4.87 -15.98
CA LEU A 89 -26.56 3.91 -17.06
C LEU A 89 -26.45 4.61 -18.43
N ALA A 90 -27.16 5.71 -18.62
CA ALA A 90 -27.11 6.52 -19.84
C ALA A 90 -25.75 7.24 -20.01
N GLU A 91 -25.02 7.48 -18.93
CA GLU A 91 -23.70 8.10 -18.92
C GLU A 91 -22.57 7.06 -19.09
N CYS A 92 -22.85 5.76 -18.83
CA CYS A 92 -21.91 4.67 -18.96
C CYS A 92 -21.62 4.35 -20.42
N ASN A 93 -20.40 3.84 -20.67
CA ASN A 93 -20.08 3.20 -21.94
C ASN A 93 -20.67 1.78 -21.95
N LEU A 94 -21.83 1.61 -22.57
CA LEU A 94 -22.53 0.32 -22.64
C LEU A 94 -21.68 -0.78 -23.30
N SER A 95 -20.78 -0.44 -24.24
CA SER A 95 -19.90 -1.42 -24.86
C SER A 95 -18.88 -2.00 -23.85
N ASP A 96 -18.49 -1.23 -22.86
CA ASP A 96 -17.60 -1.72 -21.81
C ASP A 96 -18.35 -2.64 -20.84
N LEU A 97 -19.59 -2.29 -20.46
CA LEU A 97 -20.41 -3.15 -19.60
C LEU A 97 -20.86 -4.45 -20.29
N ALA A 98 -20.88 -4.47 -21.61
CA ALA A 98 -21.22 -5.67 -22.40
C ALA A 98 -20.09 -6.70 -22.48
N LYS A 99 -18.87 -6.41 -22.00
CA LYS A 99 -17.74 -7.35 -21.95
C LYS A 99 -18.07 -8.57 -21.10
N GLU A 100 -17.54 -9.74 -21.49
CA GLU A 100 -17.80 -11.03 -20.84
C GLU A 100 -17.58 -10.98 -19.32
N LYS A 101 -16.52 -10.33 -18.86
CA LYS A 101 -16.18 -10.18 -17.45
C LYS A 101 -17.20 -9.41 -16.60
N TYR A 102 -18.19 -8.75 -17.21
CA TYR A 102 -19.26 -8.02 -16.53
C TYR A 102 -20.65 -8.67 -16.69
N ARG A 103 -20.71 -9.81 -17.40
CA ARG A 103 -21.94 -10.61 -17.57
C ARG A 103 -22.15 -11.66 -16.50
N ILE A 104 -21.53 -11.47 -15.36
CA ILE A 104 -21.60 -12.32 -14.16
C ILE A 104 -21.90 -11.44 -12.96
N PRO A 105 -22.42 -11.99 -11.85
CA PRO A 105 -22.47 -11.30 -10.56
C PRO A 105 -21.05 -10.87 -10.13
N LYS A 106 -20.78 -9.57 -10.20
CA LYS A 106 -19.46 -9.01 -9.94
C LYS A 106 -19.56 -7.73 -9.13
N TYR A 107 -18.87 -7.71 -8.00
CA TYR A 107 -18.93 -6.63 -7.03
C TYR A 107 -17.53 -6.17 -6.65
N ALA A 108 -17.28 -4.86 -6.62
CA ALA A 108 -16.02 -4.32 -6.10
C ALA A 108 -16.27 -3.51 -4.82
N VAL A 109 -15.48 -3.82 -3.80
CA VAL A 109 -15.46 -3.13 -2.52
C VAL A 109 -14.22 -2.24 -2.49
N LYS A 110 -14.43 -0.92 -2.62
CA LYS A 110 -13.38 0.07 -2.40
C LYS A 110 -13.30 0.35 -0.91
N MET A 111 -12.18 -0.01 -0.30
CA MET A 111 -11.99 0.09 1.13
C MET A 111 -10.53 0.39 1.46
N ALA A 112 -10.30 1.44 2.23
CA ALA A 112 -8.96 1.91 2.58
C ALA A 112 -8.08 0.80 3.18
N THR A 113 -6.78 0.88 2.96
CA THR A 113 -5.82 -0.06 3.55
C THR A 113 -5.85 0.04 5.08
N GLY A 114 -5.80 -1.10 5.76
CA GLY A 114 -5.80 -1.16 7.24
C GLY A 114 -7.19 -1.13 7.89
N THR A 115 -8.27 -1.04 7.12
CA THR A 115 -9.65 -1.00 7.64
C THR A 115 -10.32 -2.38 7.74
N GLY A 116 -9.58 -3.48 7.51
CA GLY A 116 -10.09 -4.84 7.79
C GLY A 116 -10.92 -5.45 6.66
N LYS A 117 -10.50 -5.30 5.39
CA LYS A 117 -11.08 -5.99 4.20
C LYS A 117 -11.29 -7.49 4.44
N THR A 118 -10.30 -8.16 5.04
CA THR A 118 -10.37 -9.60 5.34
C THR A 118 -11.57 -9.98 6.22
N TRP A 119 -12.02 -9.10 7.12
CA TRP A 119 -13.20 -9.36 7.94
C TRP A 119 -14.51 -9.34 7.12
N VAL A 120 -14.58 -8.48 6.11
CA VAL A 120 -15.70 -8.50 5.16
C VAL A 120 -15.68 -9.80 4.35
N MET A 121 -14.50 -10.26 3.90
CA MET A 121 -14.35 -11.55 3.20
C MET A 121 -14.85 -12.72 4.06
N HIS A 122 -14.50 -12.75 5.35
CA HIS A 122 -14.98 -13.77 6.27
C HIS A 122 -16.50 -13.76 6.43
N ALA A 123 -17.11 -12.59 6.59
CA ALA A 123 -18.55 -12.47 6.73
C ALA A 123 -19.28 -12.93 5.46
N LEU A 124 -18.79 -12.55 4.28
CA LEU A 124 -19.38 -12.97 3.00
C LEU A 124 -19.21 -14.47 2.72
N LEU A 125 -18.07 -15.05 3.11
CA LEU A 125 -17.86 -16.49 3.04
C LEU A 125 -18.88 -17.24 3.94
N LEU A 126 -19.03 -16.80 5.20
CA LEU A 126 -19.98 -17.39 6.14
C LEU A 126 -21.42 -17.25 5.66
N TRP A 127 -21.79 -16.08 5.14
CA TRP A 127 -23.10 -15.84 4.57
C TRP A 127 -23.43 -16.83 3.45
N GLN A 128 -22.53 -17.02 2.49
CA GLN A 128 -22.70 -17.96 1.39
C GLN A 128 -22.73 -19.41 1.86
N LEU A 129 -21.77 -19.81 2.72
CA LEU A 129 -21.66 -21.16 3.26
C LEU A 129 -22.92 -21.60 4.01
N LEU A 130 -23.39 -20.76 4.94
CA LEU A 130 -24.51 -21.13 5.81
C LEU A 130 -25.83 -21.18 5.03
N ASN A 131 -26.06 -20.23 4.10
CA ASN A 131 -27.21 -20.30 3.22
C ASN A 131 -27.17 -21.56 2.32
N ALA A 132 -26.02 -21.88 1.73
CA ALA A 132 -25.89 -23.07 0.91
C ALA A 132 -26.17 -24.38 1.67
N ARG A 133 -26.09 -24.38 2.98
CA ARG A 133 -26.30 -25.56 3.83
C ARG A 133 -27.69 -25.66 4.43
N HIS A 134 -28.27 -24.52 4.79
CA HIS A 134 -29.49 -24.50 5.59
C HIS A 134 -30.75 -24.09 4.82
N GLU A 135 -30.58 -23.44 3.64
CA GLU A 135 -31.74 -23.10 2.81
C GLU A 135 -32.32 -24.32 2.08
N GLU A 136 -33.60 -24.29 1.76
CA GLU A 136 -34.28 -25.38 1.07
C GLU A 136 -33.78 -25.56 -0.38
N GLN A 137 -33.87 -26.77 -0.93
CA GLN A 137 -33.29 -27.10 -2.23
C GLN A 137 -33.84 -26.27 -3.39
N GLU A 138 -35.10 -25.83 -3.34
CA GLU A 138 -35.72 -25.00 -4.37
C GLU A 138 -35.15 -23.56 -4.36
N GLU A 139 -34.76 -23.05 -3.18
CA GLU A 139 -34.14 -21.75 -3.01
C GLU A 139 -32.61 -21.78 -3.18
N ARG A 140 -31.99 -22.97 -3.01
CA ARG A 140 -30.54 -23.20 -3.18
C ARG A 140 -30.08 -23.18 -4.62
N SER A 141 -30.97 -23.35 -5.60
CA SER A 141 -30.56 -23.66 -6.98
C SER A 141 -29.69 -22.56 -7.61
N GLY A 142 -28.41 -22.61 -7.23
CA GLY A 142 -27.32 -21.84 -7.79
C GLY A 142 -27.10 -20.44 -7.22
N ARG A 143 -27.87 -20.02 -6.21
CA ARG A 143 -27.70 -18.70 -5.60
C ARG A 143 -26.57 -18.67 -4.56
N TYR A 144 -26.36 -19.77 -3.84
CA TYR A 144 -25.36 -19.88 -2.78
C TYR A 144 -24.38 -21.00 -3.06
N THR A 145 -23.13 -20.85 -2.54
CA THR A 145 -22.04 -21.78 -2.80
C THR A 145 -21.34 -22.20 -1.50
N GLN A 146 -20.76 -23.41 -1.54
CA GLN A 146 -19.81 -23.91 -0.55
C GLN A 146 -18.38 -23.95 -1.12
N ASN A 147 -18.20 -23.47 -2.35
CA ASN A 147 -16.92 -23.47 -3.03
C ASN A 147 -16.36 -22.05 -3.12
N PHE A 148 -15.20 -21.84 -2.55
CA PHE A 148 -14.55 -20.54 -2.45
C PHE A 148 -13.14 -20.60 -3.02
N LEU A 149 -12.79 -19.62 -3.85
CA LEU A 149 -11.43 -19.37 -4.33
C LEU A 149 -11.00 -17.99 -3.86
N ILE A 150 -9.97 -17.93 -3.01
CA ILE A 150 -9.40 -16.68 -2.50
C ILE A 150 -8.05 -16.47 -3.14
N VAL A 151 -7.93 -15.39 -3.91
CA VAL A 151 -6.76 -15.09 -4.71
C VAL A 151 -6.00 -13.90 -4.14
N ALA A 152 -4.73 -14.12 -3.82
CA ALA A 152 -3.81 -13.09 -3.36
C ALA A 152 -2.94 -12.55 -4.50
N PRO A 153 -2.55 -11.27 -4.48
CA PRO A 153 -1.68 -10.69 -5.50
C PRO A 153 -0.21 -11.13 -5.37
N GLY A 154 0.23 -11.59 -4.21
CA GLY A 154 1.61 -11.98 -3.96
C GLY A 154 1.78 -12.89 -2.77
N LEU A 155 3.02 -13.35 -2.54
CA LEU A 155 3.34 -14.34 -1.49
C LEU A 155 3.05 -13.83 -0.08
N ILE A 156 3.23 -12.56 0.17
CA ILE A 156 3.05 -11.97 1.50
C ILE A 156 1.57 -11.94 1.90
N VAL A 157 0.72 -11.49 0.97
CA VAL A 157 -0.73 -11.50 1.17
C VAL A 157 -1.24 -12.92 1.28
N TYR A 158 -0.70 -13.83 0.48
CA TYR A 158 -1.01 -15.25 0.53
C TYR A 158 -0.67 -15.87 1.90
N ASP A 159 0.51 -15.59 2.46
CA ASP A 159 0.89 -16.04 3.81
C ASP A 159 -0.08 -15.53 4.89
N ARG A 160 -0.54 -14.28 4.76
CA ARG A 160 -1.56 -13.71 5.67
C ARG A 160 -2.92 -14.39 5.53
N LEU A 161 -3.31 -14.72 4.31
CA LEU A 161 -4.53 -15.52 4.09
C LEU A 161 -4.40 -16.91 4.73
N LYS A 162 -3.21 -17.54 4.65
CA LYS A 162 -2.97 -18.79 5.40
C LYS A 162 -3.10 -18.58 6.92
N ASP A 163 -2.57 -17.47 7.47
CA ASP A 163 -2.75 -17.17 8.89
C ASP A 163 -4.25 -16.99 9.25
N ALA A 164 -5.01 -16.31 8.38
CA ALA A 164 -6.41 -16.02 8.60
C ALA A 164 -7.32 -17.27 8.55
N TYR A 165 -7.02 -18.24 7.67
CA TYR A 165 -7.86 -19.43 7.45
C TYR A 165 -7.27 -20.72 8.02
N CYS A 166 -5.95 -20.92 7.95
CA CYS A 166 -5.29 -22.13 8.45
C CYS A 166 -4.72 -21.97 9.86
N GLY A 167 -4.70 -20.74 10.40
CA GLY A 167 -4.09 -20.40 11.66
C GLY A 167 -2.59 -20.11 11.59
N ARG A 168 -2.00 -19.68 12.70
CA ARG A 168 -0.60 -19.22 12.78
C ARG A 168 0.34 -20.40 12.90
N LEU A 169 1.57 -20.21 12.44
CA LEU A 169 2.64 -21.18 12.66
C LEU A 169 2.94 -21.34 14.16
N LYS A 170 3.09 -22.58 14.60
CA LYS A 170 3.59 -22.89 15.94
C LYS A 170 5.06 -22.48 16.04
N GLU A 171 5.51 -22.10 17.23
CA GLU A 171 6.90 -21.72 17.45
C GLU A 171 7.87 -22.84 17.02
N ASN A 172 8.86 -22.49 16.21
CA ASN A 172 9.88 -23.39 15.68
C ASN A 172 9.36 -24.61 14.89
N CYS A 173 8.17 -24.51 14.30
CA CYS A 173 7.53 -25.59 13.58
C CYS A 173 6.97 -25.09 12.23
N THR A 174 6.85 -25.99 11.26
CA THR A 174 6.16 -25.74 9.98
C THR A 174 4.64 -25.98 10.08
N GLU A 175 4.18 -26.56 11.17
CA GLU A 175 2.76 -26.80 11.41
C GLU A 175 2.03 -25.53 11.84
N ARG A 176 0.80 -25.38 11.35
CA ARG A 176 -0.11 -24.32 11.77
C ARG A 176 -1.06 -24.81 12.85
N ASP A 177 -1.42 -23.90 13.76
CA ASP A 177 -2.47 -24.17 14.76
C ASP A 177 -3.82 -23.68 14.24
N PRO A 178 -4.73 -24.59 13.84
CA PRO A 178 -6.03 -24.21 13.28
C PRO A 178 -6.89 -23.39 14.26
N PHE A 179 -6.68 -23.51 15.56
CA PHE A 179 -7.42 -22.75 16.57
C PHE A 179 -6.96 -21.29 16.70
N THR A 180 -5.96 -20.89 15.92
CA THR A 180 -5.48 -19.51 15.87
C THR A 180 -5.89 -18.78 14.59
N ASN A 181 -6.76 -19.35 13.75
CA ASN A 181 -7.32 -18.66 12.60
C ASN A 181 -8.30 -17.55 13.04
N ASP A 182 -8.54 -16.61 12.15
CA ASP A 182 -9.34 -15.42 12.48
C ASP A 182 -10.78 -15.75 12.86
N LEU A 183 -11.40 -16.72 12.20
CA LEU A 183 -12.79 -17.12 12.48
C LEU A 183 -12.93 -17.79 13.85
N TYR A 184 -11.93 -18.55 14.28
CA TYR A 184 -11.91 -19.14 15.61
C TYR A 184 -11.63 -18.11 16.70
N LEU A 185 -10.62 -17.24 16.49
CA LEU A 185 -10.24 -16.21 17.45
C LEU A 185 -11.33 -15.14 17.63
N HIS A 186 -12.11 -14.87 16.60
CA HIS A 186 -13.16 -13.86 16.59
C HIS A 186 -14.55 -14.45 16.37
N LYS A 187 -14.77 -15.70 16.85
CA LYS A 187 -16.05 -16.41 16.72
C LYS A 187 -17.25 -15.61 17.24
N ASP A 188 -17.06 -14.86 18.31
CA ASP A 188 -18.13 -14.06 18.92
C ASP A 188 -18.53 -12.85 18.04
N LEU A 189 -17.68 -12.47 17.06
CA LEU A 189 -18.01 -11.47 16.06
C LEU A 189 -18.67 -12.10 14.83
N PHE A 190 -18.12 -13.22 14.34
CA PHE A 190 -18.45 -13.76 13.03
C PHE A 190 -19.57 -14.80 13.06
N ILE A 191 -19.61 -15.68 14.08
CA ILE A 191 -20.37 -16.92 14.01
C ILE A 191 -21.40 -17.00 15.14
N PRO A 192 -22.70 -16.93 14.81
CA PRO A 192 -23.74 -17.19 15.81
C PRO A 192 -23.52 -18.55 16.49
N PRO A 193 -23.80 -18.68 17.79
CA PRO A 193 -23.51 -19.90 18.55
C PRO A 193 -24.06 -21.20 17.93
N ALA A 194 -25.22 -21.13 17.28
CA ALA A 194 -25.86 -22.26 16.64
C ALA A 194 -25.06 -22.87 15.47
N TYR A 195 -24.22 -22.10 14.79
CA TYR A 195 -23.48 -22.52 13.59
C TYR A 195 -22.00 -22.80 13.85
N ARG A 196 -21.49 -22.65 15.09
CA ARG A 196 -20.04 -22.70 15.38
C ARG A 196 -19.39 -24.03 15.04
N ASP A 197 -19.98 -25.13 15.49
CA ASP A 197 -19.40 -26.47 15.30
C ASP A 197 -19.32 -26.85 13.81
N GLU A 198 -20.35 -26.49 13.07
CA GLU A 198 -20.44 -26.72 11.64
C GLU A 198 -19.37 -25.91 10.87
N VAL A 199 -19.26 -24.62 11.16
CA VAL A 199 -18.28 -23.73 10.50
C VAL A 199 -16.85 -24.16 10.84
N PHE A 200 -16.56 -24.50 12.09
CA PHE A 200 -15.23 -24.98 12.48
C PHE A 200 -14.87 -26.29 11.80
N SER A 201 -15.80 -27.24 11.77
CA SER A 201 -15.61 -28.49 11.02
C SER A 201 -15.36 -28.24 9.54
N PHE A 202 -16.09 -27.30 8.93
CA PHE A 202 -15.91 -26.97 7.52
C PHE A 202 -14.53 -26.40 7.25
N ILE A 203 -14.07 -25.41 8.03
CA ILE A 203 -12.76 -24.79 7.86
C ILE A 203 -11.64 -25.81 8.03
N GLN A 204 -11.70 -26.64 9.06
CA GLN A 204 -10.67 -27.65 9.33
C GLN A 204 -10.51 -28.67 8.20
N ASN A 205 -11.60 -29.03 7.52
CA ASN A 205 -11.59 -30.12 6.54
C ASN A 205 -11.54 -29.65 5.09
N ASN A 206 -11.90 -28.38 4.79
CA ASN A 206 -12.13 -27.92 3.43
C ASN A 206 -11.19 -26.82 2.96
N VAL A 207 -10.28 -26.33 3.80
CA VAL A 207 -9.25 -25.37 3.37
C VAL A 207 -8.15 -26.13 2.64
N VAL A 208 -7.83 -25.65 1.45
CA VAL A 208 -6.77 -26.18 0.57
C VAL A 208 -5.83 -25.06 0.20
N THR A 209 -4.55 -25.24 0.48
CA THR A 209 -3.51 -24.29 0.12
C THR A 209 -2.91 -24.64 -1.24
N LYS A 210 -2.24 -23.68 -1.87
CA LYS A 210 -1.51 -23.88 -3.11
C LYS A 210 -0.49 -25.03 -3.02
N GLU A 211 0.15 -25.18 -1.86
CA GLU A 211 1.16 -26.22 -1.61
C GLU A 211 0.54 -27.61 -1.54
N GLU A 212 -0.69 -27.74 -1.07
CA GLU A 212 -1.45 -29.00 -1.03
C GLU A 212 -2.03 -29.38 -2.41
N GLY A 213 -2.22 -28.41 -3.31
CA GLY A 213 -2.78 -28.57 -4.64
C GLY A 213 -4.31 -28.61 -4.68
N ILE A 214 -4.89 -27.65 -5.40
CA ILE A 214 -6.36 -27.55 -5.58
C ILE A 214 -6.84 -28.74 -6.40
N GLY A 215 -7.88 -29.44 -5.90
CA GLY A 215 -8.40 -30.65 -6.54
C GLY A 215 -7.66 -31.96 -6.18
N ARG A 216 -6.57 -31.88 -5.39
CA ARG A 216 -5.83 -33.07 -4.94
C ARG A 216 -6.19 -33.48 -3.53
N LYS A 217 -6.28 -32.51 -2.62
CA LYS A 217 -6.73 -32.77 -1.26
C LYS A 217 -8.21 -33.12 -1.31
N ILE A 218 -8.53 -34.28 -0.79
CA ILE A 218 -9.93 -34.68 -0.66
C ILE A 218 -10.56 -33.77 0.41
N THR A 219 -11.50 -32.96 -0.02
CA THR A 219 -12.34 -32.13 0.84
C THR A 219 -13.68 -32.84 1.03
N GLY A 220 -14.40 -32.47 2.10
CA GLY A 220 -15.81 -32.84 2.24
C GLY A 220 -16.69 -32.10 1.23
N ASN A 221 -17.95 -31.84 1.59
CA ASN A 221 -18.81 -31.01 0.74
C ASN A 221 -18.34 -29.56 0.79
N GLY A 222 -17.75 -29.06 -0.32
CA GLY A 222 -17.26 -27.70 -0.49
C GLY A 222 -15.75 -27.56 -0.42
N LEU A 223 -15.28 -26.34 -0.66
CA LEU A 223 -13.87 -26.00 -0.83
C LEU A 223 -13.59 -24.57 -0.38
N ILE A 224 -12.48 -24.33 0.33
CA ILE A 224 -11.86 -23.03 0.47
C ILE A 224 -10.45 -23.12 -0.12
N ALA A 225 -10.27 -22.74 -1.37
CA ALA A 225 -8.99 -22.75 -2.05
C ALA A 225 -8.26 -21.42 -1.84
N LEU A 226 -7.05 -21.46 -1.27
CA LEU A 226 -6.17 -20.32 -1.11
C LEU A 226 -5.06 -20.38 -2.16
N THR A 227 -4.96 -19.35 -2.99
CA THR A 227 -3.95 -19.29 -4.06
C THR A 227 -3.43 -17.89 -4.28
N ASN A 228 -2.47 -17.74 -5.17
CA ASN A 228 -2.05 -16.45 -5.69
C ASN A 228 -2.29 -16.40 -7.21
N TRP A 229 -2.21 -15.19 -7.79
CA TRP A 229 -2.50 -14.96 -9.21
C TRP A 229 -1.63 -15.77 -10.18
N HIS A 230 -0.47 -16.27 -9.75
CA HIS A 230 0.40 -17.13 -10.55
C HIS A 230 -0.29 -18.43 -11.02
N LEU A 231 -1.40 -18.80 -10.40
CA LEU A 231 -2.25 -19.91 -10.88
C LEU A 231 -2.69 -19.69 -12.35
N PHE A 232 -2.94 -18.44 -12.72
CA PHE A 232 -3.50 -18.06 -14.01
C PHE A 232 -2.46 -17.79 -15.10
N LEU A 233 -1.15 -17.80 -14.78
CA LEU A 233 -0.10 -17.59 -15.76
C LEU A 233 0.03 -18.77 -16.71
N SER A 234 0.30 -18.49 -18.00
CA SER A 234 0.70 -19.50 -18.98
C SER A 234 2.06 -20.11 -18.62
N ASP A 235 2.32 -21.34 -19.13
CA ASP A 235 3.60 -22.02 -18.85
C ASP A 235 4.81 -21.26 -19.38
N GLU A 236 4.69 -20.58 -20.53
CA GLU A 236 5.76 -19.75 -21.11
C GLU A 236 6.08 -18.51 -20.26
N GLU A 237 5.06 -17.91 -19.64
CA GLU A 237 5.26 -16.74 -18.75
C GLU A 237 5.86 -17.15 -17.40
N LYS A 238 5.55 -18.36 -16.91
CA LYS A 238 6.15 -18.92 -15.69
C LYS A 238 7.62 -19.27 -15.88
N GLU A 239 8.00 -19.83 -17.02
CA GLU A 239 9.40 -20.11 -17.35
C GLU A 239 10.24 -18.81 -17.45
N ASN A 240 9.66 -17.74 -17.96
CA ASN A 240 10.32 -16.43 -18.00
C ASN A 240 10.47 -15.77 -16.62
N MET A 241 9.62 -16.09 -15.65
CA MET A 241 9.75 -15.60 -14.26
C MET A 241 10.78 -16.39 -13.44
N ASP A 242 10.89 -17.70 -13.69
CA ASP A 242 11.90 -18.57 -13.06
C ASP A 242 13.31 -18.39 -13.65
N SER A 243 13.45 -17.76 -14.83
CA SER A 243 14.71 -17.55 -15.53
C SER A 243 15.65 -16.51 -14.91
N ASP A 244 15.20 -15.72 -13.92
CA ASP A 244 16.06 -14.83 -13.14
C ASP A 244 16.95 -15.59 -12.13
N SER A 245 16.86 -16.92 -12.06
CA SER A 245 17.59 -17.80 -11.14
C SER A 245 18.54 -18.78 -11.83
N ALA A 246 19.19 -18.45 -12.89
CA ALA A 246 20.41 -18.96 -13.51
C ALA A 246 20.34 -18.77 -15.03
N PRO A 247 21.43 -18.43 -15.73
CA PRO A 247 21.37 -18.27 -17.18
C PRO A 247 20.93 -19.57 -17.82
N SER A 248 19.91 -19.52 -18.68
CA SER A 248 19.37 -20.65 -19.45
C SER A 248 20.44 -21.42 -20.23
N ILE A 249 21.55 -20.78 -20.53
CA ILE A 249 22.72 -21.35 -21.21
C ILE A 249 23.38 -22.50 -20.41
N ILE A 250 23.26 -22.56 -19.08
CA ILE A 250 23.83 -23.63 -18.25
C ILE A 250 22.93 -24.86 -18.25
N ARG A 251 21.62 -24.72 -18.42
CA ARG A 251 20.68 -25.86 -18.51
C ARG A 251 20.83 -26.66 -19.82
N ASP A 252 21.18 -25.97 -20.91
CA ASP A 252 21.33 -26.61 -22.23
C ASP A 252 22.71 -27.26 -22.44
N LEU A 253 23.68 -26.94 -21.58
CA LEU A 253 25.07 -27.43 -21.71
C LEU A 253 25.45 -28.57 -20.77
N LEU A 254 24.66 -28.91 -19.77
CA LEU A 254 24.94 -30.03 -18.86
C LEU A 254 24.13 -31.26 -19.27
N PRO A 255 24.78 -32.34 -19.72
CA PRO A 255 24.09 -33.60 -19.96
C PRO A 255 23.51 -34.11 -18.65
N ILE A 256 22.22 -34.42 -18.64
CA ILE A 256 21.51 -35.02 -17.52
C ILE A 256 22.17 -36.35 -17.19
N THR A 257 22.80 -36.43 -16.02
CA THR A 257 23.37 -37.65 -15.50
C THR A 257 22.25 -38.57 -15.03
N PRO A 258 22.11 -39.78 -15.64
CA PRO A 258 21.06 -40.72 -15.23
C PRO A 258 21.26 -41.10 -13.75
N GLY A 259 20.26 -40.88 -12.90
CA GLY A 259 20.22 -41.34 -11.53
C GLY A 259 20.20 -40.24 -10.44
N LEU A 260 20.55 -38.99 -10.76
CA LEU A 260 20.53 -37.88 -9.79
C LEU A 260 19.49 -36.78 -10.09
N SER A 261 18.97 -36.73 -11.31
CA SER A 261 18.02 -35.70 -11.76
C SER A 261 16.63 -36.21 -12.12
N GLY A 262 16.41 -37.52 -12.03
CA GLY A 262 15.11 -38.13 -12.38
C GLY A 262 13.95 -37.67 -11.53
N GLY A 263 14.20 -37.35 -10.23
CA GLY A 263 13.17 -36.83 -9.33
C GLY A 263 12.71 -35.40 -9.69
N ASN A 264 13.65 -34.53 -10.03
CA ASN A 264 13.32 -33.13 -10.32
C ASN A 264 12.57 -32.94 -11.66
N VAL A 265 12.85 -33.80 -12.67
CA VAL A 265 12.15 -33.74 -13.95
C VAL A 265 10.73 -34.31 -13.81
N LEU A 266 10.56 -35.40 -13.07
CA LEU A 266 9.26 -35.98 -12.76
C LEU A 266 8.43 -35.00 -11.89
N GLU A 267 9.01 -34.38 -10.87
CA GLU A 267 8.35 -33.33 -10.10
C GLU A 267 7.98 -32.11 -10.93
N ALA A 268 8.84 -31.71 -11.87
CA ALA A 268 8.54 -30.59 -12.77
C ALA A 268 7.42 -30.95 -13.78
N LEU A 269 7.44 -32.19 -14.34
CA LEU A 269 6.38 -32.71 -15.16
C LEU A 269 5.09 -32.91 -14.39
N ASP A 270 5.15 -33.45 -13.18
CA ASP A 270 4.01 -33.57 -12.29
C ASP A 270 3.44 -32.19 -11.95
N ARG A 271 4.26 -31.20 -11.64
CA ARG A 271 3.82 -29.82 -11.42
C ARG A 271 3.19 -29.20 -12.67
N LYS A 272 3.70 -29.48 -13.85
CA LYS A 272 3.15 -29.00 -15.13
C LYS A 272 1.79 -29.63 -15.43
N TYR A 273 1.65 -30.96 -15.29
CA TYR A 273 0.39 -31.67 -15.43
C TYR A 273 -0.67 -31.23 -14.41
N LEU A 274 -0.25 -30.91 -13.21
CA LEU A 274 -1.11 -30.60 -12.09
C LEU A 274 -1.74 -29.20 -12.17
N ARG A 275 -1.00 -28.24 -12.74
CA ARG A 275 -1.48 -26.84 -12.85
C ARG A 275 -2.61 -26.69 -13.87
N GLY A 276 -2.57 -27.45 -14.98
CA GLY A 276 -3.72 -27.58 -15.88
C GLY A 276 -4.94 -28.19 -15.19
N SER A 277 -4.71 -29.20 -14.35
CA SER A 277 -5.76 -29.87 -13.58
C SER A 277 -6.42 -29.02 -12.52
N GLU A 278 -5.72 -28.02 -11.90
CA GLU A 278 -6.30 -27.13 -10.90
C GLU A 278 -7.34 -26.17 -11.51
N LEU A 279 -7.03 -25.56 -12.65
CA LEU A 279 -7.98 -24.71 -13.38
C LEU A 279 -9.14 -25.51 -13.95
N ASP A 280 -8.88 -26.72 -14.46
CA ASP A 280 -9.90 -27.61 -14.98
C ASP A 280 -10.84 -28.08 -13.86
N TYR A 281 -10.28 -28.46 -12.69
CA TYR A 281 -11.07 -28.78 -11.50
C TYR A 281 -11.98 -27.62 -11.06
N LEU A 282 -11.43 -26.39 -10.97
CA LEU A 282 -12.23 -25.20 -10.63
C LEU A 282 -13.31 -24.91 -11.69
N SER A 283 -13.03 -25.23 -12.97
CA SER A 283 -13.99 -25.03 -14.06
C SER A 283 -15.12 -26.07 -14.04
N GLU A 284 -14.86 -27.27 -13.54
CA GLU A 284 -15.83 -28.37 -13.41
C GLU A 284 -16.77 -28.22 -12.20
N LEU A 285 -16.41 -27.40 -11.19
CA LEU A 285 -17.31 -27.13 -10.08
C LEU A 285 -18.62 -26.50 -10.58
N SER A 286 -19.76 -26.91 -10.03
CA SER A 286 -21.09 -26.39 -10.40
C SER A 286 -21.26 -24.90 -10.07
N ASP A 287 -20.65 -24.47 -9.00
CA ASP A 287 -20.75 -23.12 -8.44
C ASP A 287 -19.41 -22.71 -7.82
N LEU A 288 -19.13 -21.41 -7.77
CA LEU A 288 -17.91 -20.89 -7.21
C LEU A 288 -18.04 -19.40 -6.85
N MET A 289 -17.62 -19.04 -5.65
CA MET A 289 -17.39 -17.65 -5.28
C MET A 289 -15.90 -17.34 -5.29
N VAL A 290 -15.48 -16.37 -6.09
CA VAL A 290 -14.11 -15.91 -6.15
C VAL A 290 -13.97 -14.60 -5.37
N ILE A 291 -12.99 -14.55 -4.49
CA ILE A 291 -12.64 -13.35 -3.71
C ILE A 291 -11.22 -12.94 -4.10
N ASN A 292 -11.08 -11.79 -4.73
CA ASN A 292 -9.79 -11.25 -5.13
C ASN A 292 -9.36 -10.18 -4.12
N ASP A 293 -8.25 -10.41 -3.42
CA ASP A 293 -7.65 -9.37 -2.58
C ASP A 293 -6.70 -8.51 -3.42
N GLU A 294 -6.66 -7.20 -3.13
CA GLU A 294 -5.92 -6.18 -3.88
C GLU A 294 -6.19 -6.25 -5.41
N ALA A 295 -7.46 -6.30 -5.76
CA ALA A 295 -7.95 -6.57 -7.12
C ALA A 295 -7.55 -5.53 -8.18
N HIS A 296 -6.91 -4.40 -7.80
CA HIS A 296 -6.34 -3.46 -8.76
C HIS A 296 -5.26 -4.08 -9.65
N HIS A 297 -4.72 -5.26 -9.29
CA HIS A 297 -3.82 -6.03 -10.15
C HIS A 297 -4.53 -6.76 -11.30
N ILE A 298 -5.86 -6.85 -11.30
CA ILE A 298 -6.66 -7.47 -12.38
C ILE A 298 -6.89 -6.46 -13.52
N HIS A 299 -6.22 -5.32 -13.52
CA HIS A 299 -6.38 -4.27 -14.53
C HIS A 299 -5.87 -4.66 -15.91
N GLU A 300 -6.45 -3.98 -16.91
CA GLU A 300 -6.03 -4.06 -18.30
C GLU A 300 -4.65 -3.40 -18.47
N ASN A 301 -3.66 -4.16 -18.93
CA ASN A 301 -2.36 -3.63 -19.30
C ASN A 301 -2.39 -3.09 -20.73
N LYS A 302 -1.94 -1.85 -20.93
CA LYS A 302 -1.69 -1.30 -22.26
C LYS A 302 -0.34 -1.78 -22.76
N LYS A 303 -0.31 -2.76 -23.65
CA LYS A 303 0.86 -3.12 -24.45
C LYS A 303 0.66 -2.56 -25.85
N GLN A 304 1.62 -1.75 -26.35
CA GLN A 304 1.63 -1.20 -27.72
C GLN A 304 0.37 -0.43 -28.17
N GLY A 305 -0.39 0.14 -27.21
CA GLY A 305 -1.58 0.94 -27.52
C GLY A 305 -2.89 0.16 -27.59
N GLU A 306 -2.87 -1.17 -27.47
CA GLU A 306 -4.04 -2.02 -27.35
C GLU A 306 -4.26 -2.40 -25.86
N ILE A 307 -5.53 -2.52 -25.48
CA ILE A 307 -5.94 -2.89 -24.12
C ILE A 307 -6.04 -4.42 -24.08
N GLU A 308 -5.08 -5.09 -23.44
CA GLU A 308 -5.12 -6.53 -23.20
C GLU A 308 -5.60 -6.82 -21.78
N GLU A 309 -6.51 -7.80 -21.65
CA GLU A 309 -6.88 -8.33 -20.33
C GLU A 309 -5.68 -9.04 -19.68
N VAL A 310 -5.47 -8.80 -18.38
CA VAL A 310 -4.45 -9.50 -17.59
C VAL A 310 -4.79 -10.98 -17.50
N GLU A 311 -3.80 -11.85 -17.52
CA GLU A 311 -3.96 -13.31 -17.46
C GLU A 311 -4.81 -13.78 -16.27
N TRP A 312 -4.76 -13.07 -15.15
CA TRP A 312 -5.63 -13.32 -14.00
C TRP A 312 -7.12 -13.25 -14.38
N GLN A 313 -7.57 -12.15 -15.02
CA GLN A 313 -8.98 -12.01 -15.43
C GLN A 313 -9.36 -13.01 -16.53
N LYS A 314 -8.46 -13.29 -17.48
CA LYS A 314 -8.69 -14.33 -18.50
C LYS A 314 -8.92 -15.71 -17.88
N GLY A 315 -8.12 -16.07 -16.86
CA GLY A 315 -8.30 -17.30 -16.11
C GLY A 315 -9.64 -17.37 -15.41
N LEU A 316 -10.05 -16.26 -14.76
CA LEU A 316 -11.37 -16.19 -14.12
C LEU A 316 -12.53 -16.28 -15.12
N ASN A 317 -12.42 -15.63 -16.29
CA ASN A 317 -13.42 -15.74 -17.36
C ASN A 317 -13.56 -17.20 -17.84
N LYS A 318 -12.42 -17.91 -18.01
CA LYS A 318 -12.42 -19.34 -18.38
C LYS A 318 -13.17 -20.19 -17.35
N ILE A 319 -12.91 -19.96 -16.05
CA ILE A 319 -13.60 -20.68 -14.96
C ILE A 319 -15.11 -20.33 -14.96
N ALA A 320 -15.46 -19.07 -15.19
CA ALA A 320 -16.83 -18.58 -15.16
C ALA A 320 -17.68 -19.07 -16.35
N HIS A 321 -17.07 -19.34 -17.50
CA HIS A 321 -17.74 -19.56 -18.79
C HIS A 321 -18.89 -20.57 -18.72
N ASN A 322 -18.75 -21.64 -17.96
CA ASN A 322 -19.75 -22.72 -17.85
C ASN A 322 -20.66 -22.59 -16.62
N LYS A 323 -20.52 -21.55 -15.78
CA LYS A 323 -21.21 -21.42 -14.48
C LYS A 323 -22.39 -20.43 -14.49
N GLY A 324 -22.40 -19.48 -15.44
CA GLY A 324 -23.46 -18.47 -15.51
C GLY A 324 -23.62 -17.71 -14.20
N GLY A 325 -24.85 -17.60 -13.69
CA GLY A 325 -25.17 -16.94 -12.42
C GLY A 325 -24.65 -17.63 -11.16
N HIS A 326 -24.11 -18.85 -11.29
CA HIS A 326 -23.49 -19.61 -10.19
C HIS A 326 -22.01 -19.28 -9.96
N PHE A 327 -21.48 -18.31 -10.69
CA PHE A 327 -20.15 -17.76 -10.48
C PHE A 327 -20.28 -16.33 -9.96
N ILE A 328 -19.71 -16.09 -8.77
CA ILE A 328 -19.73 -14.78 -8.11
C ILE A 328 -18.29 -14.29 -7.99
N GLN A 329 -18.00 -13.07 -8.44
CA GLN A 329 -16.70 -12.44 -8.26
C GLN A 329 -16.80 -11.23 -7.35
N ILE A 330 -15.97 -11.19 -6.29
CA ILE A 330 -15.85 -10.06 -5.37
C ILE A 330 -14.42 -9.56 -5.36
N ASP A 331 -14.27 -8.30 -5.71
CA ASP A 331 -12.99 -7.62 -5.89
C ASP A 331 -12.77 -6.63 -4.73
N PHE A 332 -11.76 -6.86 -3.89
CA PHE A 332 -11.38 -5.97 -2.81
C PHE A 332 -10.16 -5.14 -3.20
N SER A 333 -10.24 -3.83 -3.10
CA SER A 333 -9.09 -2.94 -3.31
C SER A 333 -9.26 -1.61 -2.57
N ALA A 334 -8.16 -1.00 -2.15
CA ALA A 334 -8.17 0.40 -1.72
C ALA A 334 -8.21 1.34 -2.93
N THR A 335 -7.63 0.92 -4.06
CA THR A 335 -7.43 1.72 -5.27
C THR A 335 -8.02 1.05 -6.52
N PRO A 336 -9.35 0.80 -6.58
CA PRO A 336 -9.98 0.10 -7.70
C PRO A 336 -10.14 1.02 -8.92
N TYR A 337 -9.03 1.56 -9.42
CA TYR A 337 -9.00 2.46 -10.58
C TYR A 337 -7.69 2.35 -11.35
N ASP A 338 -7.74 2.67 -12.64
CA ASP A 338 -6.60 2.89 -13.51
C ASP A 338 -6.29 4.37 -13.64
N THR A 339 -5.03 4.69 -13.88
CA THR A 339 -4.64 6.05 -14.25
C THR A 339 -4.41 6.13 -15.76
N VAL A 340 -5.26 6.87 -16.46
CA VAL A 340 -5.21 7.05 -17.91
C VAL A 340 -4.72 8.47 -18.25
N GLY A 341 -3.82 8.58 -19.24
CA GLY A 341 -3.24 9.86 -19.66
C GLY A 341 -1.80 10.05 -19.18
N SER A 342 -1.21 11.19 -19.51
CA SER A 342 0.17 11.56 -19.16
C SER A 342 0.28 12.99 -18.64
N GLY A 343 1.25 13.27 -17.76
CA GLY A 343 1.50 14.58 -17.19
C GLY A 343 0.29 15.13 -16.39
N LYS A 344 -0.05 16.41 -16.59
CA LYS A 344 -1.19 17.06 -15.90
C LYS A 344 -2.59 16.61 -16.38
N LYS A 345 -2.67 15.72 -17.38
CA LYS A 345 -3.93 15.18 -17.92
C LYS A 345 -4.17 13.73 -17.46
N LYS A 346 -3.61 13.33 -16.34
CA LYS A 346 -3.90 12.03 -15.73
C LYS A 346 -5.30 12.06 -15.13
N MET A 347 -6.10 11.02 -15.44
CA MET A 347 -7.45 10.85 -14.92
C MET A 347 -7.57 9.46 -14.30
N LYS A 348 -8.28 9.36 -13.16
CA LYS A 348 -8.62 8.08 -12.54
C LYS A 348 -9.83 7.47 -13.27
N CYS A 349 -9.70 6.24 -13.73
CA CYS A 349 -10.80 5.46 -14.31
C CYS A 349 -11.17 4.35 -13.33
N TYR A 350 -12.23 4.56 -12.58
CA TYR A 350 -12.69 3.60 -11.59
C TYR A 350 -13.32 2.34 -12.21
N PHE A 351 -13.27 1.21 -11.50
CA PHE A 351 -14.00 0.01 -11.87
C PHE A 351 -15.50 0.30 -11.96
N PRO A 352 -16.21 -0.16 -13.01
CA PRO A 352 -17.62 0.13 -13.16
C PRO A 352 -18.52 -0.58 -12.14
N HIS A 353 -18.03 -1.60 -11.46
CA HIS A 353 -18.77 -2.45 -10.52
C HIS A 353 -18.45 -2.14 -9.04
N ILE A 354 -18.01 -0.92 -8.73
CA ILE A 354 -17.85 -0.49 -7.32
C ILE A 354 -19.23 -0.35 -6.71
N ILE A 355 -19.45 -1.10 -5.62
CA ILE A 355 -20.74 -1.14 -4.91
C ILE A 355 -20.63 -0.62 -3.47
N SER A 356 -19.45 -0.36 -3.00
CA SER A 356 -19.18 0.21 -1.69
C SER A 356 -17.91 1.04 -1.74
N ASP A 357 -17.93 2.22 -1.16
CA ASP A 357 -16.79 3.13 -1.06
C ASP A 357 -16.60 3.54 0.40
N PHE A 358 -15.52 3.06 1.00
CA PHE A 358 -15.05 3.48 2.31
C PHE A 358 -13.60 3.94 2.18
N ASP A 359 -13.44 5.21 1.85
CA ASP A 359 -12.16 5.80 1.51
C ASP A 359 -11.26 6.09 2.73
N LEU A 360 -10.08 6.59 2.46
CA LEU A 360 -9.08 6.87 3.49
C LEU A 360 -9.52 7.98 4.45
N SER A 361 -10.31 8.94 3.99
CA SER A 361 -10.81 10.01 4.82
C SER A 361 -11.83 9.55 5.83
N GLN A 362 -12.79 8.80 5.36
CA GLN A 362 -13.77 8.18 6.24
C GLN A 362 -13.09 7.31 7.29
N ALA A 363 -12.04 6.57 6.89
CA ALA A 363 -11.23 5.76 7.80
C ALA A 363 -10.48 6.61 8.84
N MET A 364 -9.88 7.75 8.44
CA MET A 364 -9.23 8.70 9.35
C MET A 364 -10.24 9.38 10.27
N LYS A 365 -11.36 9.87 9.74
CA LYS A 365 -12.44 10.50 10.53
C LYS A 365 -12.99 9.54 11.59
N SER A 366 -13.15 8.28 11.22
CA SER A 366 -13.63 7.22 12.13
C SER A 366 -12.55 6.74 13.12
N GLY A 367 -11.29 7.15 12.95
CA GLY A 367 -10.18 6.75 13.81
C GLY A 367 -9.77 5.29 13.67
N LEU A 368 -10.05 4.67 12.53
CA LEU A 368 -9.67 3.30 12.20
C LEU A 368 -8.21 3.19 11.75
N VAL A 369 -7.67 4.31 11.30
CA VAL A 369 -6.29 4.44 10.84
C VAL A 369 -5.66 5.69 11.43
N LYS A 370 -4.33 5.81 11.34
CA LYS A 370 -3.60 7.02 11.73
C LYS A 370 -4.03 8.21 10.89
N THR A 371 -3.93 9.40 11.48
CA THR A 371 -4.14 10.66 10.76
C THR A 371 -2.85 11.09 10.08
N LEU A 372 -2.95 11.56 8.83
CA LEU A 372 -1.81 12.04 8.06
C LEU A 372 -1.39 13.45 8.49
N LEU A 373 -0.09 13.65 8.61
CA LEU A 373 0.54 14.96 8.79
C LEU A 373 1.56 15.17 7.67
N LEU A 374 1.55 16.33 7.04
CA LEU A 374 2.60 16.75 6.14
C LEU A 374 3.55 17.67 6.90
N ASP A 375 4.76 17.19 7.18
CA ASP A 375 5.79 17.96 7.85
C ASP A 375 6.57 18.76 6.81
N ARG A 376 6.61 20.09 7.00
CA ARG A 376 7.43 20.98 6.17
C ARG A 376 8.85 21.06 6.70
N ARG A 377 9.77 21.27 5.76
CA ARG A 377 11.17 21.56 6.07
C ARG A 377 11.38 23.06 6.09
N GLN A 378 12.12 23.56 7.07
CA GLN A 378 12.67 24.90 7.06
C GLN A 378 14.17 24.79 6.92
N GLU A 379 14.68 25.20 5.80
CA GLU A 379 16.11 25.21 5.49
C GLU A 379 16.75 26.49 6.02
N LEU A 380 18.01 26.40 6.48
CA LEU A 380 18.75 27.57 6.99
C LEU A 380 19.19 28.53 5.89
N THR A 381 19.17 28.09 4.64
CA THR A 381 19.53 28.90 3.48
C THR A 381 18.49 28.68 2.39
N ASP A 382 18.13 29.74 1.65
CA ASP A 382 17.28 29.69 0.46
C ASP A 382 17.94 28.89 -0.66
N LEU A 383 17.95 27.56 -0.53
CA LEU A 383 18.40 26.63 -1.57
C LEU A 383 17.25 26.43 -2.56
N ALA A 384 16.98 27.45 -3.35
CA ALA A 384 15.81 27.54 -4.23
C ALA A 384 15.73 26.44 -5.32
N ASN A 385 16.78 25.64 -5.54
CA ASN A 385 16.84 24.63 -6.61
C ASN A 385 17.55 23.34 -6.15
N LEU A 386 17.01 22.66 -5.13
CA LEU A 386 17.51 21.33 -4.76
C LEU A 386 17.03 20.27 -5.75
N ASP A 387 17.96 19.44 -6.20
CA ASP A 387 17.61 18.21 -6.93
C ASP A 387 17.23 17.11 -5.92
N TYR A 388 16.11 16.47 -6.15
CA TYR A 388 15.58 15.36 -5.33
C TYR A 388 15.76 14.00 -5.99
N ASN A 389 16.36 13.94 -7.19
CA ASN A 389 16.67 12.69 -7.86
C ASN A 389 18.06 12.20 -7.45
N ALA A 390 18.28 10.88 -7.44
CA ALA A 390 19.60 10.33 -7.18
C ALA A 390 20.63 10.79 -8.23
N LEU A 391 21.85 11.03 -7.78
CA LEU A 391 22.95 11.39 -8.67
C LEU A 391 23.30 10.20 -9.57
N ARG A 392 23.35 10.44 -10.88
CA ARG A 392 23.63 9.42 -11.90
C ARG A 392 24.75 9.87 -12.83
N ASP A 393 25.54 8.90 -13.29
CA ASP A 393 26.57 9.11 -14.30
C ASP A 393 25.94 9.20 -15.72
N GLU A 394 26.79 9.44 -16.72
CA GLU A 394 26.38 9.49 -18.15
C GLU A 394 25.71 8.19 -18.63
N ARG A 395 25.97 7.07 -17.98
CA ARG A 395 25.38 5.75 -18.25
C ARG A 395 24.13 5.47 -17.42
N LYS A 396 23.58 6.51 -16.76
CA LYS A 396 22.40 6.43 -15.85
C LYS A 396 22.60 5.55 -14.61
N LYS A 397 23.84 5.16 -14.29
CA LYS A 397 24.14 4.41 -13.05
C LYS A 397 24.12 5.38 -11.87
N VAL A 398 23.50 4.97 -10.77
CA VAL A 398 23.49 5.75 -9.52
C VAL A 398 24.91 5.83 -8.97
N ILE A 399 25.36 7.03 -8.64
CA ILE A 399 26.68 7.32 -8.07
C ILE A 399 26.60 7.95 -6.68
N GLY A 400 25.41 8.36 -6.22
CA GLY A 400 25.22 8.94 -4.89
C GLY A 400 23.83 9.53 -4.68
N LEU A 401 23.64 10.08 -3.49
CA LEU A 401 22.44 10.82 -3.12
C LEU A 401 22.63 12.32 -3.42
N SER A 402 21.59 12.95 -3.95
CA SER A 402 21.54 14.40 -4.09
C SER A 402 21.43 15.10 -2.72
N ASP A 403 21.71 16.39 -2.69
CA ASP A 403 21.57 17.19 -1.47
C ASP A 403 20.13 17.26 -0.99
N GLY A 404 19.15 17.31 -1.91
CA GLY A 404 17.73 17.25 -1.58
C GLY A 404 17.36 15.93 -0.90
N GLN A 405 17.85 14.79 -1.39
CA GLN A 405 17.60 13.48 -0.78
C GLN A 405 18.25 13.36 0.62
N ARG A 406 19.49 13.86 0.78
CA ARG A 406 20.18 13.90 2.08
C ARG A 406 19.42 14.75 3.10
N LEU A 407 18.94 15.91 2.66
CA LEU A 407 18.16 16.82 3.50
C LEU A 407 16.85 16.18 3.96
N MET A 408 16.14 15.48 3.06
CA MET A 408 14.93 14.75 3.42
C MET A 408 15.18 13.65 4.46
N LEU A 409 16.27 12.91 4.30
CA LEU A 409 16.66 11.86 5.26
C LEU A 409 16.96 12.45 6.63
N ARG A 410 17.69 13.58 6.70
CA ARG A 410 17.95 14.27 7.97
C ARG A 410 16.67 14.79 8.63
N ALA A 411 15.76 15.36 7.85
CA ALA A 411 14.46 15.79 8.36
C ALA A 411 13.67 14.60 8.93
N GLY A 412 13.65 13.47 8.24
CA GLY A 412 13.02 12.24 8.71
C GLY A 412 13.63 11.72 10.01
N LEU A 413 14.97 11.70 10.12
CA LEU A 413 15.68 11.29 11.34
C LEU A 413 15.37 12.23 12.52
N ARG A 414 15.35 13.54 12.27
CA ARG A 414 15.00 14.51 13.30
C ARG A 414 13.57 14.32 13.78
N LYS A 415 12.63 14.08 12.86
CA LYS A 415 11.24 13.79 13.24
C LYS A 415 11.15 12.49 14.04
N LEU A 416 11.82 11.44 13.60
CA LEU A 416 11.86 10.17 14.33
C LEU A 416 12.35 10.34 15.75
N GLN A 417 13.42 11.11 15.96
CA GLN A 417 13.94 11.44 17.28
C GLN A 417 12.90 12.16 18.17
N ILE A 418 12.20 13.16 17.62
CA ILE A 418 11.13 13.88 18.35
C ILE A 418 10.03 12.90 18.80
N LEU A 419 9.65 11.96 17.91
CA LEU A 419 8.64 10.96 18.23
C LEU A 419 9.15 9.95 19.27
N GLU A 420 10.39 9.49 19.17
CA GLU A 420 11.00 8.58 20.17
C GLU A 420 10.99 9.22 21.56
N GLU A 421 11.46 10.46 21.67
CA GLU A 421 11.49 11.21 22.95
C GLU A 421 10.09 11.44 23.53
N GLY A 422 9.11 11.70 22.66
CA GLY A 422 7.71 11.88 23.05
C GLY A 422 7.05 10.59 23.52
N PHE A 423 7.22 9.52 22.74
CA PHE A 423 6.56 8.23 23.02
C PHE A 423 7.12 7.53 24.24
N ILE A 424 8.44 7.59 24.48
CA ILE A 424 9.07 7.02 25.68
C ILE A 424 8.49 7.62 26.97
N LYS A 425 8.09 8.90 26.96
CA LYS A 425 7.47 9.55 28.12
C LYS A 425 6.05 9.05 28.38
N LEU A 426 5.33 8.62 27.35
CA LEU A 426 3.96 8.13 27.45
C LEU A 426 3.93 6.61 27.71
N ASP A 427 4.64 5.85 26.91
CA ASP A 427 4.81 4.39 27.06
C ASP A 427 6.17 3.97 26.50
N SER A 428 7.06 3.50 27.38
CA SER A 428 8.41 3.06 27.02
C SER A 428 8.46 1.85 26.06
N LYS A 429 7.35 1.15 25.86
CA LYS A 429 7.24 0.03 24.92
C LYS A 429 6.93 0.47 23.49
N LYS A 430 6.46 1.69 23.30
CA LYS A 430 6.10 2.22 21.99
C LYS A 430 7.35 2.73 21.26
N ARG A 431 7.69 2.10 20.16
CA ARG A 431 8.91 2.36 19.37
C ARG A 431 8.52 2.80 17.95
N PRO A 432 8.52 4.12 17.66
CA PRO A 432 8.22 4.61 16.31
C PRO A 432 9.31 4.17 15.33
N LYS A 433 8.93 3.94 14.08
CA LYS A 433 9.82 3.55 12.99
C LYS A 433 9.71 4.55 11.84
N MET A 434 10.81 4.74 11.14
CA MET A 434 10.85 5.51 9.90
C MET A 434 10.91 4.57 8.70
N MET A 435 10.18 4.91 7.63
CA MET A 435 10.22 4.21 6.35
C MET A 435 10.75 5.16 5.27
N VAL A 436 11.78 4.73 4.58
CA VAL A 436 12.36 5.45 3.44
C VAL A 436 11.98 4.72 2.15
N ILE A 437 11.39 5.46 1.21
CA ILE A 437 10.92 4.93 -0.07
C ILE A 437 11.86 5.43 -1.16
N CYS A 438 12.68 4.53 -1.70
CA CYS A 438 13.64 4.84 -2.74
C CYS A 438 13.02 4.73 -4.14
N GLU A 439 13.61 5.38 -5.12
CA GLU A 439 13.17 5.32 -6.51
C GLU A 439 13.48 3.97 -7.19
N ASP A 440 14.65 3.37 -6.88
CA ASP A 440 15.05 2.05 -7.35
C ASP A 440 16.03 1.37 -6.39
N THR A 441 16.33 0.09 -6.63
CA THR A 441 17.20 -0.73 -5.79
C THR A 441 18.68 -0.31 -5.82
N ASN A 442 19.10 0.50 -6.82
CA ASN A 442 20.46 1.00 -6.88
C ASN A 442 20.67 2.18 -5.94
N VAL A 443 19.60 2.83 -5.48
CA VAL A 443 19.66 3.96 -4.53
C VAL A 443 19.74 3.45 -3.08
N THR A 444 19.15 2.30 -2.77
CA THR A 444 19.04 1.80 -1.39
C THR A 444 20.38 1.63 -0.67
N PRO A 445 21.48 1.17 -1.31
CA PRO A 445 22.78 1.09 -0.65
C PRO A 445 23.35 2.45 -0.22
N PHE A 446 23.13 3.48 -1.04
CA PHE A 446 23.58 4.85 -0.72
C PHE A 446 22.79 5.46 0.43
N VAL A 447 21.48 5.16 0.50
CA VAL A 447 20.64 5.56 1.63
C VAL A 447 21.12 4.87 2.92
N GLU A 448 21.37 3.57 2.88
CA GLU A 448 21.88 2.81 4.01
C GLU A 448 23.23 3.37 4.50
N SER A 449 24.18 3.63 3.58
CA SER A 449 25.48 4.22 3.92
C SER A 449 25.33 5.60 4.57
N PHE A 450 24.50 6.46 3.99
CA PHE A 450 24.24 7.79 4.53
C PHE A 450 23.60 7.75 5.94
N LEU A 451 22.64 6.85 6.18
CA LEU A 451 22.05 6.68 7.49
C LEU A 451 23.07 6.24 8.56
N LYS A 452 24.03 5.39 8.17
CA LYS A 452 25.17 5.00 9.03
C LYS A 452 26.12 6.17 9.30
N GLU A 453 26.39 7.01 8.30
CA GLU A 453 27.18 8.25 8.45
C GLU A 453 26.49 9.25 9.39
N GLU A 454 25.17 9.30 9.40
CA GLU A 454 24.35 10.12 10.32
C GLU A 454 24.24 9.52 11.75
N GLY A 455 24.93 8.40 12.03
CA GLY A 455 25.12 7.83 13.36
C GLY A 455 24.22 6.64 13.71
N LEU A 456 23.45 6.09 12.77
CA LEU A 456 22.70 4.86 13.03
C LEU A 456 23.60 3.63 13.01
N ALA A 457 23.40 2.73 13.97
CA ALA A 457 24.08 1.44 13.96
C ALA A 457 23.55 0.54 12.81
N GLU A 458 24.35 -0.39 12.34
CA GLU A 458 23.95 -1.32 11.27
C GLU A 458 22.67 -2.10 11.58
N LYS A 459 22.47 -2.51 12.84
CA LYS A 459 21.24 -3.17 13.30
C LYS A 459 19.99 -2.28 13.21
N ASP A 460 20.15 -0.96 13.21
CA ASP A 460 19.05 0.00 13.21
C ASP A 460 18.51 0.30 11.82
N VAL A 461 19.20 -0.14 10.77
CA VAL A 461 18.77 0.00 9.39
C VAL A 461 18.43 -1.37 8.80
N LEU A 462 17.22 -1.53 8.30
CA LEU A 462 16.77 -2.71 7.58
C LEU A 462 16.56 -2.34 6.12
N ARG A 463 17.48 -2.78 5.25
CA ARG A 463 17.33 -2.64 3.81
C ARG A 463 16.57 -3.83 3.25
N ILE A 464 15.58 -3.54 2.41
CA ILE A 464 14.75 -4.52 1.76
C ILE A 464 14.74 -4.24 0.26
N ASP A 465 15.50 -5.03 -0.48
CA ASP A 465 15.58 -4.95 -1.93
C ASP A 465 14.57 -5.91 -2.57
N SER A 466 13.79 -5.39 -3.49
CA SER A 466 12.84 -6.16 -4.30
C SER A 466 13.24 -6.10 -5.78
N ASN A 467 12.81 -7.08 -6.57
CA ASN A 467 12.96 -7.02 -8.02
C ASN A 467 12.12 -5.87 -8.63
N ALA A 468 12.26 -5.64 -9.93
CA ALA A 468 11.51 -4.58 -10.65
C ALA A 468 9.97 -4.73 -10.56
N LYS A 469 9.47 -5.92 -10.20
CA LYS A 469 8.05 -6.21 -9.96
C LYS A 469 7.64 -6.08 -8.49
N GLY A 470 8.57 -5.73 -7.59
CA GLY A 470 8.31 -5.56 -6.16
C GLY A 470 8.35 -6.85 -5.33
N GLU A 471 8.89 -7.95 -5.88
CA GLU A 471 8.99 -9.25 -5.21
C GLU A 471 10.40 -9.47 -4.64
N VAL A 472 10.50 -10.10 -3.48
CA VAL A 472 11.75 -10.57 -2.88
C VAL A 472 12.01 -11.99 -3.36
N LYS A 473 13.29 -12.34 -3.60
CA LYS A 473 13.66 -13.71 -3.88
C LYS A 473 13.27 -14.61 -2.71
N GLU A 474 12.71 -15.77 -3.01
CA GLU A 474 12.15 -16.69 -2.00
C GLU A 474 13.18 -17.09 -0.91
N LYS A 475 14.47 -17.19 -1.27
CA LYS A 475 15.55 -17.47 -0.32
C LYS A 475 15.81 -16.32 0.67
N ASP A 476 15.69 -15.08 0.23
CA ASP A 476 15.94 -13.90 1.05
C ASP A 476 14.68 -13.56 1.87
N TRP A 477 13.51 -14.01 1.38
CA TRP A 477 12.22 -13.77 2.00
C TRP A 477 12.13 -14.32 3.43
N MET A 478 12.59 -15.53 3.68
CA MET A 478 12.52 -16.15 5.01
C MET A 478 13.24 -15.33 6.09
N GLN A 479 14.42 -14.78 5.77
CA GLN A 479 15.19 -13.95 6.71
C GLN A 479 14.56 -12.57 6.91
N VAL A 480 14.07 -11.96 5.83
CA VAL A 480 13.38 -10.66 5.86
C VAL A 480 12.06 -10.80 6.63
N LYS A 481 11.32 -11.89 6.41
CA LYS A 481 10.07 -12.20 7.08
C LYS A 481 10.23 -12.22 8.60
N GLU A 482 11.19 -12.96 9.13
CA GLU A 482 11.41 -13.07 10.57
C GLU A 482 11.70 -11.71 11.23
N ARG A 483 12.54 -10.89 10.57
CA ARG A 483 12.86 -9.53 11.05
C ARG A 483 11.70 -8.56 10.96
N LEU A 484 10.86 -8.66 9.94
CA LEU A 484 9.73 -7.76 9.72
C LEU A 484 8.51 -8.08 10.58
N PHE A 485 8.16 -9.36 10.73
CA PHE A 485 6.97 -9.75 11.50
C PHE A 485 7.06 -9.41 12.99
N ASN A 486 8.27 -9.24 13.50
CA ASN A 486 8.51 -8.88 14.89
C ASN A 486 9.02 -7.44 15.07
N ILE A 487 9.07 -6.65 14.02
CA ILE A 487 9.67 -5.31 14.05
C ILE A 487 9.00 -4.38 15.08
N ASP A 488 7.70 -4.56 15.30
CA ASP A 488 6.92 -3.79 16.28
C ASP A 488 7.30 -4.10 17.73
N LYS A 489 7.90 -5.27 17.98
CA LYS A 489 8.27 -5.73 19.32
C LYS A 489 9.66 -5.28 19.75
N TYR A 490 10.53 -4.97 18.79
CA TYR A 490 11.94 -4.67 19.03
C TYR A 490 12.28 -3.20 18.80
N GLU A 491 13.28 -2.72 19.51
CA GLU A 491 13.82 -1.38 19.33
C GLU A 491 14.46 -1.22 17.95
N SER A 492 15.28 -2.18 17.55
CA SER A 492 15.90 -2.21 16.21
C SER A 492 15.20 -3.22 15.31
N PRO A 493 15.09 -2.92 13.98
CA PRO A 493 15.57 -1.73 13.30
C PRO A 493 14.69 -0.49 13.56
N LYS A 494 15.30 0.70 13.49
CA LYS A 494 14.62 2.00 13.60
C LYS A 494 14.13 2.50 12.25
N VAL A 495 14.89 2.20 11.20
CA VAL A 495 14.64 2.65 9.82
C VAL A 495 14.53 1.46 8.87
N ILE A 496 13.49 1.50 8.05
CA ILE A 496 13.27 0.54 6.96
C ILE A 496 13.52 1.27 5.65
N VAL A 497 14.45 0.77 4.82
CA VAL A 497 14.75 1.30 3.49
C VAL A 497 14.22 0.33 2.45
N SER A 498 13.33 0.79 1.58
CA SER A 498 12.68 -0.06 0.58
C SER A 498 12.37 0.71 -0.71
N VAL A 499 12.20 0.01 -1.82
CA VAL A 499 11.80 0.60 -3.11
C VAL A 499 10.29 0.45 -3.31
N LEU A 500 9.82 -0.75 -3.60
CA LEU A 500 8.41 -1.03 -3.95
C LEU A 500 7.83 -2.18 -3.13
N MET A 501 8.70 -2.88 -2.42
CA MET A 501 8.42 -4.18 -1.87
C MET A 501 7.34 -4.21 -0.80
N LEU A 502 7.19 -3.11 -0.10
CA LEU A 502 6.13 -3.01 0.88
C LEU A 502 4.75 -2.76 0.22
N ARG A 503 4.60 -3.09 -1.09
CA ARG A 503 3.34 -2.87 -1.79
C ARG A 503 2.18 -3.57 -1.11
N GLU A 504 2.37 -4.80 -0.58
CA GLU A 504 1.24 -5.58 -0.06
C GLU A 504 1.64 -6.55 1.05
N GLY A 505 0.73 -6.73 2.01
CA GLY A 505 0.84 -7.80 3.00
C GLY A 505 1.62 -7.51 4.28
N PHE A 506 2.40 -6.42 4.40
CA PHE A 506 3.08 -6.09 5.66
C PHE A 506 2.16 -5.45 6.68
N ASP A 507 2.25 -5.93 7.91
CA ASP A 507 1.49 -5.42 9.05
C ASP A 507 2.43 -4.81 10.09
N VAL A 508 2.95 -3.61 9.79
CA VAL A 508 3.81 -2.85 10.69
C VAL A 508 3.03 -1.67 11.24
N ASN A 509 2.72 -1.72 12.54
CA ASN A 509 1.92 -0.69 13.20
C ASN A 509 2.74 0.53 13.60
N ASN A 510 4.05 0.35 13.78
CA ASN A 510 4.95 1.34 14.35
C ASN A 510 5.56 2.30 13.33
N ILE A 511 5.22 2.21 12.04
CA ILE A 511 5.65 3.23 11.07
C ILE A 511 4.94 4.54 11.40
N CYS A 512 5.73 5.55 11.78
CA CYS A 512 5.23 6.87 12.17
C CYS A 512 5.82 8.00 11.32
N VAL A 513 6.90 7.72 10.55
CA VAL A 513 7.54 8.68 9.66
C VAL A 513 7.75 8.03 8.30
N ILE A 514 7.37 8.72 7.22
CA ILE A 514 7.65 8.33 5.83
C ILE A 514 8.53 9.40 5.17
N VAL A 515 9.63 8.96 4.57
CA VAL A 515 10.53 9.81 3.78
C VAL A 515 10.47 9.34 2.32
N PRO A 516 9.72 10.02 1.45
CA PRO A 516 9.65 9.67 0.04
C PRO A 516 10.85 10.26 -0.71
N LEU A 517 11.77 9.42 -1.20
CA LEU A 517 12.89 9.82 -2.06
C LEU A 517 12.60 9.62 -3.55
N ARG A 518 11.33 9.38 -3.88
CA ARG A 518 10.91 9.05 -5.23
C ARG A 518 10.10 10.17 -5.84
N SER A 519 10.43 10.56 -7.06
CA SER A 519 9.71 11.54 -7.86
C SER A 519 8.47 10.99 -8.60
N THR A 520 8.03 9.77 -8.29
CA THR A 520 6.95 9.11 -9.03
C THR A 520 5.61 9.76 -8.74
N GLN A 521 4.98 10.26 -9.79
CA GLN A 521 3.62 10.81 -9.77
C GLN A 521 2.51 9.72 -9.86
N SER A 522 2.79 8.48 -9.45
CA SER A 522 1.75 7.44 -9.41
C SER A 522 0.97 7.55 -8.12
N ALA A 523 -0.21 8.14 -8.19
CA ALA A 523 -1.12 8.26 -7.05
C ALA A 523 -1.40 6.90 -6.39
N ILE A 524 -1.60 5.84 -7.19
CA ILE A 524 -1.82 4.47 -6.69
C ILE A 524 -0.66 4.00 -5.79
N LEU A 525 0.59 4.16 -6.25
CA LEU A 525 1.76 3.74 -5.48
C LEU A 525 1.93 4.54 -4.19
N LEU A 526 1.63 5.83 -4.24
CA LEU A 526 1.71 6.71 -3.08
C LEU A 526 0.63 6.34 -2.05
N GLU A 527 -0.62 6.14 -2.49
CA GLU A 527 -1.73 5.74 -1.63
C GLU A 527 -1.47 4.37 -0.96
N GLN A 528 -0.96 3.40 -1.72
CA GLN A 528 -0.59 2.09 -1.20
C GLN A 528 0.55 2.17 -0.18
N THR A 529 1.53 3.02 -0.42
CA THR A 529 2.68 3.16 0.48
C THR A 529 2.29 3.87 1.76
N VAL A 530 1.55 4.97 1.65
CA VAL A 530 0.99 5.70 2.81
C VAL A 530 0.08 4.78 3.61
N GLY A 531 -0.79 4.02 2.93
CA GLY A 531 -1.71 3.07 3.56
C GLY A 531 -1.06 2.08 4.54
N ARG A 532 0.22 1.77 4.36
CA ARG A 532 0.96 0.87 5.26
C ARG A 532 1.38 1.51 6.57
N GLY A 533 1.73 2.79 6.53
CA GLY A 533 2.03 3.57 7.74
C GLY A 533 0.80 3.92 8.56
N LEU A 534 -0.39 3.77 7.98
CA LEU A 534 -1.64 4.22 8.58
C LEU A 534 -2.19 3.32 9.70
N ARG A 535 -1.67 2.11 9.88
CA ARG A 535 -2.17 1.22 10.93
C ARG A 535 -1.93 1.79 12.31
N LEU A 536 -2.95 1.66 13.19
CA LEU A 536 -2.90 2.18 14.55
C LEU A 536 -1.81 1.49 15.38
N MET A 537 -0.97 2.28 16.02
CA MET A 537 0.04 1.85 16.97
C MET A 537 -0.49 1.84 18.42
N TRP A 538 -1.34 2.79 18.75
CA TRP A 538 -1.89 2.99 20.08
C TRP A 538 -3.32 2.45 20.13
N ARG A 539 -3.48 1.20 20.54
CA ARG A 539 -4.78 0.50 20.53
C ARG A 539 -5.46 0.46 21.89
N GLU A 540 -4.76 0.88 22.90
CA GLU A 540 -5.21 0.86 24.27
C GLU A 540 -6.35 1.90 24.49
N PRO A 541 -7.45 1.51 25.21
CA PRO A 541 -8.62 2.39 25.37
C PRO A 541 -8.32 3.72 26.07
N GLU A 542 -7.30 3.75 26.93
CA GLU A 542 -6.89 4.94 27.70
C GLU A 542 -6.51 6.13 26.83
N TYR A 543 -6.01 5.89 25.59
CA TYR A 543 -5.65 6.94 24.65
C TYR A 543 -6.80 7.40 23.73
N SER A 544 -7.99 6.83 23.87
CA SER A 544 -9.11 7.05 22.94
C SER A 544 -9.54 8.51 22.86
N GLU A 545 -9.60 9.21 24.01
CA GLU A 545 -9.99 10.62 24.07
C GLU A 545 -8.93 11.51 23.43
N GLU A 546 -7.65 11.29 23.75
CA GLU A 546 -6.53 12.03 23.17
C GLU A 546 -6.45 11.86 21.66
N LYS A 547 -6.65 10.64 21.15
CA LYS A 547 -6.72 10.34 19.72
C LYS A 547 -7.86 11.08 19.04
N ARG A 548 -9.04 11.13 19.68
CA ARG A 548 -10.20 11.87 19.19
C ARG A 548 -9.91 13.37 19.12
N GLU A 549 -9.30 13.91 20.15
CA GLU A 549 -8.95 15.34 20.20
C GLU A 549 -7.91 15.69 19.12
N ASN A 550 -6.86 14.87 18.97
CA ASN A 550 -5.84 15.05 17.93
C ASN A 550 -6.45 15.05 16.53
N ARG A 551 -7.36 14.09 16.22
CA ARG A 551 -8.07 14.08 14.93
C ARG A 551 -8.88 15.35 14.71
N LEU A 552 -9.60 15.80 15.73
CA LEU A 552 -10.37 17.05 15.65
C LEU A 552 -9.48 18.25 15.37
N GLN A 553 -8.29 18.34 16.03
CA GLN A 553 -7.33 19.42 15.80
C GLN A 553 -6.83 19.42 14.36
N VAL A 554 -6.43 18.25 13.84
CA VAL A 554 -5.83 18.13 12.51
C VAL A 554 -6.87 18.22 11.39
N LEU A 555 -7.93 17.37 11.43
CA LEU A 555 -8.86 17.23 10.31
C LEU A 555 -9.89 18.37 10.24
N VAL A 556 -10.34 18.89 11.39
CA VAL A 556 -11.40 19.90 11.43
C VAL A 556 -10.82 21.30 11.64
N LYS A 557 -9.99 21.48 12.68
CA LYS A 557 -9.46 22.82 13.05
C LYS A 557 -8.21 23.22 12.27
N LYS A 558 -7.63 22.29 11.45
CA LYS A 558 -6.40 22.52 10.67
C LYS A 558 -5.24 23.04 11.52
N LYS A 559 -5.10 22.54 12.75
CA LYS A 559 -4.05 22.89 13.69
C LYS A 559 -3.17 21.68 13.98
N ALA A 560 -1.94 21.93 14.44
CA ALA A 560 -1.05 20.88 14.91
C ALA A 560 -1.70 20.05 16.03
N PRO A 561 -1.46 18.73 16.07
CA PRO A 561 -1.98 17.86 17.12
C PRO A 561 -1.33 18.21 18.47
N LYS A 562 -2.00 17.88 19.56
CA LYS A 562 -1.43 18.04 20.91
C LYS A 562 -0.33 17.00 21.19
N SER A 563 -0.50 15.82 20.64
CA SER A 563 0.50 14.74 20.66
C SER A 563 0.52 14.00 19.32
N TYR A 564 1.54 13.17 19.11
CA TYR A 564 1.69 12.40 17.87
C TYR A 564 1.11 10.98 17.96
N ILE A 565 0.25 10.71 18.95
CA ILE A 565 -0.43 9.41 19.10
C ILE A 565 -1.30 9.14 17.87
N ASP A 566 -1.02 8.02 17.20
CA ASP A 566 -1.65 7.60 15.96
C ASP A 566 -1.63 8.68 14.85
N MET A 567 -0.49 9.36 14.73
CA MET A 567 -0.18 10.24 13.61
C MET A 567 0.88 9.60 12.70
N LEU A 568 0.76 9.85 11.41
CA LEU A 568 1.74 9.46 10.40
C LEU A 568 2.31 10.71 9.74
N SER A 569 3.55 11.00 10.01
CA SER A 569 4.28 12.12 9.43
C SER A 569 4.88 11.77 8.08
N ILE A 570 4.59 12.56 7.07
CA ILE A 570 5.21 12.47 5.74
C ILE A 570 6.12 13.69 5.57
N ILE A 571 7.40 13.46 5.29
CA ILE A 571 8.33 14.54 5.01
C ILE A 571 8.03 15.12 3.63
N GLU A 572 7.84 16.42 3.55
CA GLU A 572 7.48 17.12 2.33
C GLU A 572 8.45 16.83 1.18
N HIS A 573 7.87 16.39 0.05
CA HIS A 573 8.56 16.23 -1.24
C HIS A 573 7.72 16.93 -2.31
N PRO A 574 8.30 17.69 -3.24
CA PRO A 574 7.52 18.46 -4.24
C PRO A 574 6.51 17.61 -5.03
N ALA A 575 6.89 16.39 -5.42
CA ALA A 575 6.01 15.47 -6.14
C ALA A 575 4.90 14.84 -5.25
N PHE A 576 5.04 14.91 -3.93
CA PHE A 576 4.09 14.36 -2.96
C PHE A 576 3.05 15.38 -2.53
N LEU A 577 3.35 16.66 -2.68
CA LEU A 577 2.48 17.74 -2.27
C LEU A 577 1.17 17.73 -3.06
N ASP A 578 1.24 17.55 -4.37
CA ASP A 578 0.06 17.47 -5.23
C ASP A 578 -0.82 16.28 -4.82
N PHE A 579 -0.22 15.12 -4.60
CA PHE A 579 -0.94 13.92 -4.14
C PHE A 579 -1.60 14.12 -2.76
N TYR A 580 -0.88 14.74 -1.82
CA TYR A 580 -1.41 15.03 -0.50
C TYR A 580 -2.60 16.00 -0.58
N ASN A 581 -2.47 17.04 -1.40
CA ASN A 581 -3.55 18.00 -1.63
C ASN A 581 -4.75 17.33 -2.31
N ASP A 582 -4.53 16.47 -3.31
CA ASP A 582 -5.60 15.69 -3.95
C ASP A 582 -6.32 14.80 -2.93
N LEU A 583 -5.56 14.07 -2.10
CA LEU A 583 -6.10 13.21 -1.08
C LEU A 583 -6.92 13.99 -0.03
N MET A 584 -6.46 15.20 0.34
CA MET A 584 -7.15 16.04 1.30
C MET A 584 -8.31 16.83 0.68
N ASN A 585 -8.26 17.15 -0.62
CA ASN A 585 -9.29 17.91 -1.34
C ASN A 585 -10.44 17.03 -1.84
N GLU A 586 -10.23 15.78 -2.17
CA GLU A 586 -11.30 14.82 -2.52
C GLU A 586 -12.37 14.74 -1.42
N GLU A 587 -12.10 15.26 -0.22
CA GLU A 587 -12.92 15.15 0.97
C GLU A 587 -13.40 16.47 1.57
N LEU A 588 -12.75 17.55 1.20
CA LEU A 588 -13.10 18.90 1.69
C LEU A 588 -14.10 19.60 0.79
N ALA A 589 -14.68 18.94 -0.20
CA ALA A 589 -15.73 19.47 -1.08
C ALA A 589 -17.00 19.95 -0.36
N GLY A 590 -17.01 19.97 0.96
CA GLY A 590 -18.08 20.53 1.79
C GLY A 590 -17.69 21.72 2.67
N ILE A 591 -16.47 22.29 2.51
CA ILE A 591 -16.04 23.47 3.27
C ILE A 591 -15.82 24.62 2.30
N ASP A 592 -16.57 25.71 2.49
CA ASP A 592 -16.43 26.95 1.72
C ASP A 592 -14.97 27.43 1.66
N GLU A 593 -14.48 27.66 0.43
CA GLU A 593 -13.12 28.15 0.13
C GLU A 593 -12.79 29.54 0.72
N GLY A 594 -13.73 30.14 1.47
CA GLY A 594 -13.66 31.55 1.88
C GLY A 594 -12.81 31.87 3.11
N ASP A 595 -12.40 30.89 3.92
CA ASP A 595 -11.80 31.13 5.26
C ASP A 595 -10.35 30.60 5.42
N LEU A 596 -9.62 30.30 4.36
CA LEU A 596 -8.23 29.84 4.45
C LEU A 596 -7.26 31.00 4.26
N PRO A 597 -6.38 31.31 5.23
CA PRO A 597 -5.30 32.25 5.03
C PRO A 597 -4.33 31.71 3.96
N ASP A 598 -3.89 32.60 3.07
CA ASP A 598 -2.97 32.32 1.98
C ASP A 598 -1.92 31.23 2.30
N GLY A 599 -1.99 30.11 1.56
CA GLY A 599 -0.87 29.21 1.32
C GLY A 599 -0.53 28.18 2.38
N SER A 600 -1.37 27.89 3.40
CA SER A 600 -0.99 26.98 4.49
C SER A 600 -1.93 25.78 4.67
N ASN A 601 -1.95 24.84 3.72
CA ASN A 601 -2.56 23.53 3.93
C ASN A 601 -1.67 22.53 4.71
N VAL A 602 -0.82 23.05 5.63
CA VAL A 602 0.13 22.21 6.37
C VAL A 602 -0.39 21.94 7.74
N THR A 603 -0.66 20.67 8.01
CA THR A 603 -1.12 20.17 9.31
C THR A 603 0.01 19.57 10.16
N GLY A 604 1.24 19.53 9.63
CA GLY A 604 2.42 18.97 10.27
C GLY A 604 3.34 20.00 10.91
N ASP A 605 4.49 19.54 11.39
CA ASP A 605 5.52 20.37 11.98
C ASP A 605 6.38 21.07 10.93
N ILE A 606 7.00 22.17 11.35
CA ILE A 606 8.11 22.78 10.62
C ILE A 606 9.41 22.21 11.19
N ILE A 607 10.03 21.29 10.45
CA ILE A 607 11.27 20.65 10.85
C ILE A 607 12.43 21.52 10.41
N LYS A 608 13.14 22.09 11.40
CA LYS A 608 14.37 22.84 11.15
C LYS A 608 15.52 21.86 10.91
N VAL A 609 16.06 21.88 9.71
CA VAL A 609 17.26 21.14 9.36
C VAL A 609 18.41 22.15 9.35
N GLY A 610 19.24 22.08 10.38
CA GLY A 610 20.32 23.01 10.64
C GLY A 610 21.68 22.34 10.64
N LEU A 611 22.70 23.10 10.98
CA LEU A 611 24.04 22.58 11.25
C LEU A 611 23.97 21.61 12.45
N LYS A 612 24.82 20.58 12.45
CA LYS A 612 24.97 19.68 13.60
C LYS A 612 25.47 20.47 14.81
N ASP A 613 25.16 20.02 16.05
CA ASP A 613 25.58 20.69 17.28
C ASP A 613 27.11 20.85 17.37
N ASN A 614 27.86 19.94 16.74
CA ASN A 614 29.31 19.94 16.67
C ASN A 614 29.86 20.56 15.37
N TYR A 615 29.09 21.40 14.66
CA TYR A 615 29.53 21.99 13.38
C TYR A 615 30.84 22.78 13.51
N GLN A 616 31.08 23.38 14.71
CA GLN A 616 32.31 24.12 14.99
C GLN A 616 33.56 23.24 14.97
N ASP A 617 33.43 21.93 15.19
CA ASP A 617 34.55 20.97 15.07
C ASP A 617 34.99 20.79 13.61
N TYR A 618 34.16 21.21 12.65
CA TYR A 618 34.41 21.13 11.22
C TYR A 618 34.61 22.51 10.58
N ASP A 619 34.86 23.54 11.38
CA ASP A 619 35.16 24.88 10.86
C ASP A 619 36.43 24.82 9.99
N LEU A 620 36.28 25.23 8.75
CA LEU A 620 37.39 25.41 7.83
C LEU A 620 38.18 26.65 8.27
N PHE A 621 39.29 26.46 8.96
CA PHE A 621 40.24 27.53 9.21
C PHE A 621 40.97 27.84 7.90
N TRP A 622 40.67 28.97 7.33
CA TRP A 622 41.45 29.50 6.23
C TRP A 622 42.70 30.16 6.81
N PRO A 623 43.93 29.66 6.56
CA PRO A 623 45.11 30.32 7.04
C PRO A 623 45.30 31.64 6.29
N LEU A 624 44.95 32.74 6.94
CA LEU A 624 45.24 34.05 6.47
C LEU A 624 46.69 34.37 6.81
N ILE A 625 47.60 34.18 5.88
CA ILE A 625 48.99 34.64 6.05
C ILE A 625 48.97 36.13 5.74
N ILE A 626 48.77 36.96 6.77
CA ILE A 626 49.03 38.38 6.65
C ILE A 626 50.53 38.57 6.71
N LYS A 627 51.13 38.83 5.59
CA LYS A 627 52.50 39.35 5.54
C LYS A 627 52.39 40.84 5.78
N GLU A 628 52.57 41.31 7.03
CA GLU A 628 52.83 42.71 7.26
C GLU A 628 54.14 43.07 6.56
N GLN A 629 54.07 43.66 5.38
CA GLN A 629 55.14 44.49 4.88
C GLN A 629 54.93 45.85 5.50
N GLU A 630 55.72 46.22 6.48
CA GLU A 630 55.94 47.58 6.89
C GLU A 630 56.74 48.26 5.73
N GLU A 631 56.00 48.66 4.68
CA GLU A 631 56.44 49.70 3.79
C GLU A 631 55.66 50.97 4.18
N GLU A 632 56.28 51.88 4.90
CA GLU A 632 55.80 53.23 5.06
C GLU A 632 55.82 53.89 3.66
N ILE A 633 54.73 53.72 2.91
CA ILE A 633 54.52 54.49 1.70
C ILE A 633 53.99 55.86 2.12
N HIS A 634 54.80 56.86 2.11
CA HIS A 634 54.38 58.23 2.26
C HIS A 634 53.48 58.64 1.09
N PRO A 635 52.27 59.19 1.30
CA PRO A 635 51.35 59.56 0.22
C PRO A 635 51.98 60.53 -0.79
N SER A 636 53.04 61.24 -0.44
CA SER A 636 53.79 62.14 -1.32
C SER A 636 54.70 61.38 -2.35
N GLU A 637 54.94 60.09 -2.13
CA GLU A 637 55.78 59.27 -3.03
C GLU A 637 54.95 58.48 -4.08
N ILE A 638 53.63 58.54 -3.99
CA ILE A 638 52.73 57.91 -4.95
C ILE A 638 52.61 58.82 -6.17
N ASP A 639 53.28 58.46 -7.25
CA ASP A 639 53.08 59.12 -8.56
C ASP A 639 51.82 58.53 -9.21
N ILE A 640 50.70 59.28 -9.09
CA ILE A 640 49.38 58.87 -9.64
C ILE A 640 49.47 58.62 -11.15
N ASN A 641 50.38 59.21 -11.87
CA ASN A 641 50.58 59.04 -13.33
C ASN A 641 51.27 57.67 -13.66
N ARG A 642 51.82 56.98 -12.67
CA ARG A 642 52.44 55.66 -12.81
C ARG A 642 51.55 54.53 -12.32
N LEU A 643 50.37 54.83 -11.74
CA LEU A 643 49.39 53.80 -11.43
C LEU A 643 48.78 53.28 -12.71
N ALA A 644 48.84 51.95 -12.90
CA ALA A 644 48.16 51.30 -14.01
C ALA A 644 46.63 51.58 -13.91
N PRO A 645 45.98 51.95 -15.04
CA PRO A 645 44.53 52.12 -14.99
C PRO A 645 43.86 50.86 -14.52
N PHE A 646 42.82 51.00 -13.69
CA PHE A 646 42.01 49.89 -13.23
C PHE A 646 41.44 49.17 -14.45
N THR A 647 41.78 47.90 -14.63
CA THR A 647 41.28 47.06 -15.71
C THR A 647 40.36 46.00 -15.12
N ASP A 648 39.14 45.93 -15.61
CA ASP A 648 38.24 44.83 -15.32
C ASP A 648 38.83 43.53 -15.88
N PHE A 649 39.06 42.57 -15.04
CA PHE A 649 39.51 41.23 -15.46
C PHE A 649 38.33 40.42 -15.92
N SER A 650 38.43 39.82 -17.10
CA SER A 650 37.49 38.77 -17.52
C SER A 650 37.69 37.50 -16.71
N TYR A 651 36.68 36.65 -16.66
CA TYR A 651 36.75 35.34 -15.95
C TYR A 651 37.94 34.49 -16.42
N GLU A 652 38.27 34.53 -17.70
CA GLU A 652 39.41 33.80 -18.30
C GLU A 652 40.75 34.34 -17.80
N GLN A 653 40.90 35.65 -17.69
CA GLN A 653 42.11 36.29 -17.16
C GLN A 653 42.30 35.98 -15.64
N LEU A 654 41.21 35.96 -14.88
CA LEU A 654 41.25 35.58 -13.46
C LEU A 654 41.66 34.10 -13.30
N LYS A 655 41.19 33.21 -14.18
CA LYS A 655 41.54 31.80 -14.17
C LYS A 655 43.01 31.58 -14.49
N GLU A 656 43.59 32.32 -15.42
CA GLU A 656 45.02 32.27 -15.73
C GLU A 656 45.90 32.80 -14.58
N ILE A 657 45.47 33.83 -13.87
CA ILE A 657 46.19 34.39 -12.75
C ILE A 657 46.17 33.41 -11.58
N LEU A 658 45.02 32.73 -11.33
CA LEU A 658 44.87 31.77 -10.26
C LEU A 658 45.56 30.41 -10.53
N ALA A 659 45.86 30.11 -11.80
CA ALA A 659 46.54 28.87 -12.20
C ALA A 659 48.07 28.95 -12.09
N LYS A 660 48.66 30.12 -11.82
CA LYS A 660 50.12 30.26 -11.64
C LYS A 660 50.51 29.98 -10.19
N PRO A 661 51.26 28.95 -9.90
CA PRO A 661 51.73 28.67 -8.54
C PRO A 661 52.86 29.64 -8.19
N GLY A 662 52.64 30.49 -7.19
CA GLY A 662 53.72 31.27 -6.54
C GLY A 662 53.48 32.76 -6.27
N GLU A 663 52.38 33.35 -6.66
CA GLU A 663 52.14 34.78 -6.38
C GLU A 663 50.84 34.96 -5.54
N SER A 664 51.04 35.62 -4.39
CA SER A 664 50.01 35.83 -3.35
C SER A 664 48.98 36.92 -3.73
N PHE A 665 48.00 36.60 -4.59
CA PHE A 665 46.88 37.51 -4.91
C PHE A 665 45.48 36.92 -4.67
N ILE A 666 45.34 35.96 -3.75
CA ILE A 666 44.09 35.18 -3.61
C ILE A 666 42.99 35.92 -2.85
N SER A 667 43.30 36.91 -2.01
CA SER A 667 42.27 37.41 -1.06
C SER A 667 41.21 38.35 -1.66
N TYR A 668 41.47 38.99 -2.81
CA TYR A 668 40.51 39.95 -3.35
C TYR A 668 39.58 39.39 -4.43
N ALA A 669 40.03 38.39 -5.18
CA ALA A 669 39.23 37.85 -6.29
C ALA A 669 38.02 37.00 -5.86
N VAL A 670 38.11 36.34 -4.70
CA VAL A 670 37.01 35.47 -4.19
C VAL A 670 35.82 36.27 -3.65
N PHE A 671 36.04 37.50 -3.21
CA PHE A 671 34.97 38.36 -2.69
C PHE A 671 34.09 39.00 -3.75
N CYS A 672 34.60 39.14 -5.00
CA CYS A 672 33.83 39.73 -6.10
C CYS A 672 33.01 38.72 -6.90
N LEU A 673 33.21 37.40 -6.73
CA LEU A 673 32.44 36.32 -7.38
C LEU A 673 31.18 35.91 -6.65
N LYS A 674 30.87 36.49 -5.49
CA LYS A 674 29.68 36.22 -4.68
C LYS A 674 28.61 37.33 -4.70
N LYS A 675 28.63 38.21 -5.69
CA LYS A 675 27.49 39.12 -5.92
C LYS A 675 26.81 38.82 -7.25
#